data_ee4e4becc427556bd0f76cc06054be86
#
_entry.id   ee4e4becc427556bd0f76cc06054be86
#
_cell.length_a   1.000
_cell.length_b   1.000
_cell.length_c   1.000
_cell.angle_alpha   90.00
_cell.angle_beta   90.00
_cell.angle_gamma   90.00
#
_symmetry.space_group_name_H-M   'P 1'
#
loop_
_entity.id
_entity.type
_entity.pdbx_description
1 polymer ?
#
loop_
_entity_poly.entity_id
_entity_poly.type
_entity_poly.pdbx_seq_one_letter_code
_entity_poly.pdbx_strand_id
1 'polypeptide(L)'
;MEIKRWMMGIRGKLIAIFVVIKVLPLLLLALVAWTMAQRLGDTVSRQAGAMADSMLATIRQMGDAATGDAIKALDDRAREGIERLTTDTARAVAGFLYDRDSDILQAAQVEPDEAAYRRFLAHRSRAVHRHGAWRLSDDQTRWESAGPEGWDEALAADASQALPDNAKSFSARPPEYIGVPEQRPLFVEMSFIDTSGRERVKVTTGELMPKALRDVSRPEQTFIKAERYWPELQKLKAGEIYVSEVIGAYVGSRVIGPYLPASAKKAGIEFKPEESAYAGTENPLGRRFRGIVRWATPVQRGGRIVGYVSLALDHDHIREFTDHLSPTDSRYAAINDAIVGNYAFMWDHRSRNISHPRDYFIVGYDPATGQQVTPWLDQGLYEAWQASGKPSQDFLAGVTPFDGQSLKKKPAAAQVKAGTVALDCRYLNFSPQCAGWNQLTEQGGSGSFAIFFSGLDKLTTAAAIPYYTGQYGYSRRGFGFVTIGANVDDFHRAATESAKRIGQAITETDKEFQQKREALRGDIRNNLAQTAGALTLSTLVMVVLVIIVAIWMAQFITRRITSMIDGLGRFQAGDLSHRLQARSADEMGELARSFNRMADTVQESFKRSEDGRARAEEANKLKSDFLASMSHELRTPLNGILGYSELLQVELEDPAQQEYAASIHTSGQHLLDIVNDLLDLAKIEAGRMELKPAELEIARLAADLIGAHRAHAQGKSLALTCTLADDLPAQLTTDPQRLRQIINNLLNNAIKFTQNGGVELKVRRFGEGLAFDISDSGPGIPPEAQDAIFEKFRQLDQFITRDHGGTGLGLALARELAHLLGGELSVASRVGEGSTFTLTLPVAGPSTPST
;
A
#
# COMPACT_ATOMS: atom_id res chain seq x y z
N MET A 1 -22.14 40.78 -77.87
CA MET A 1 -22.21 42.27 -77.94
C MET A 1 -23.45 42.76 -77.12
N GLU A 2 -24.55 42.03 -77.05
CA GLU A 2 -25.78 42.44 -76.35
C GLU A 2 -25.62 42.45 -74.79
N ILE A 3 -24.89 41.50 -74.17
CA ILE A 3 -24.68 41.48 -72.76
C ILE A 3 -23.90 42.72 -72.24
N LYS A 4 -22.90 43.21 -73.01
CA LYS A 4 -22.15 44.42 -72.67
C LYS A 4 -23.03 45.69 -72.73
N ARG A 5 -24.00 45.76 -73.68
CA ARG A 5 -24.94 46.89 -73.83
C ARG A 5 -26.02 46.85 -72.72
N TRP A 6 -26.41 45.67 -72.29
CA TRP A 6 -27.34 45.49 -71.19
C TRP A 6 -26.71 45.89 -69.83
N MET A 7 -25.43 45.58 -69.63
CA MET A 7 -24.69 45.96 -68.39
C MET A 7 -24.36 47.46 -68.30
N MET A 8 -24.34 48.19 -69.40
CA MET A 8 -24.02 49.64 -69.41
C MET A 8 -25.26 50.51 -69.07
N GLY A 9 -26.45 50.00 -69.15
CA GLY A 9 -27.67 50.69 -68.81
C GLY A 9 -27.87 50.86 -67.32
N ILE A 10 -28.68 51.85 -66.90
CA ILE A 10 -29.01 52.10 -65.48
C ILE A 10 -29.46 50.81 -64.76
N ARG A 11 -30.21 49.95 -65.43
CA ARG A 11 -30.72 48.68 -64.95
C ARG A 11 -29.60 47.69 -64.66
N GLY A 12 -28.64 47.48 -65.49
CA GLY A 12 -27.53 46.59 -65.30
C GLY A 12 -26.58 47.07 -64.21
N LYS A 13 -26.34 48.37 -64.11
CA LYS A 13 -25.49 48.98 -63.08
C LYS A 13 -26.14 48.84 -61.70
N LEU A 14 -27.45 49.06 -61.58
CA LEU A 14 -28.20 48.87 -60.33
C LEU A 14 -28.16 47.42 -59.84
N ILE A 15 -28.33 46.44 -60.76
CA ILE A 15 -28.22 45.01 -60.42
C ILE A 15 -26.83 44.69 -59.91
N ALA A 16 -25.80 45.14 -60.66
CA ALA A 16 -24.41 44.85 -60.25
C ALA A 16 -24.02 45.47 -58.91
N ILE A 17 -24.39 46.70 -58.64
CA ILE A 17 -24.18 47.38 -57.38
C ILE A 17 -24.90 46.67 -56.20
N PHE A 18 -26.16 46.34 -56.39
CA PHE A 18 -26.95 45.63 -55.36
C PHE A 18 -26.41 44.24 -55.08
N VAL A 19 -25.98 43.48 -56.10
CA VAL A 19 -25.40 42.17 -55.96
C VAL A 19 -24.05 42.29 -55.24
N VAL A 20 -23.21 43.19 -55.63
CA VAL A 20 -21.89 43.36 -54.98
C VAL A 20 -22.02 43.77 -53.51
N ILE A 21 -22.86 44.77 -53.20
CA ILE A 21 -23.02 45.28 -51.83
C ILE A 21 -23.65 44.24 -50.89
N LYS A 22 -24.53 43.36 -51.39
CA LYS A 22 -25.22 42.38 -50.56
C LYS A 22 -24.59 40.99 -50.56
N VAL A 23 -24.03 40.52 -51.67
CA VAL A 23 -23.46 39.18 -51.80
C VAL A 23 -22.06 39.11 -51.18
N LEU A 24 -21.22 40.15 -51.37
CA LEU A 24 -19.85 40.15 -50.87
C LEU A 24 -19.79 40.06 -49.32
N PRO A 25 -20.57 40.84 -48.55
CA PRO A 25 -20.63 40.68 -47.09
C PRO A 25 -21.20 39.33 -46.64
N LEU A 26 -22.16 38.77 -47.35
CA LEU A 26 -22.72 37.45 -47.06
C LEU A 26 -21.67 36.32 -47.23
N LEU A 27 -20.90 36.37 -48.33
CA LEU A 27 -19.82 35.41 -48.54
C LEU A 27 -18.71 35.56 -47.51
N LEU A 28 -18.39 36.79 -47.11
CA LEU A 28 -17.39 37.08 -46.10
C LEU A 28 -17.85 36.59 -44.71
N LEU A 29 -19.12 36.82 -44.36
CA LEU A 29 -19.70 36.28 -43.11
C LEU A 29 -19.75 34.75 -43.10
N ALA A 30 -20.07 34.13 -44.24
CA ALA A 30 -20.06 32.67 -44.35
C ALA A 30 -18.64 32.12 -44.20
N LEU A 31 -17.65 32.78 -44.76
CA LEU A 31 -16.24 32.38 -44.60
C LEU A 31 -15.75 32.54 -43.16
N VAL A 32 -16.11 33.64 -42.50
CA VAL A 32 -15.74 33.85 -41.08
C VAL A 32 -16.43 32.81 -40.17
N ALA A 33 -17.73 32.57 -40.37
CA ALA A 33 -18.45 31.55 -39.63
C ALA A 33 -17.83 30.14 -39.82
N TRP A 34 -17.48 29.82 -41.08
CA TRP A 34 -16.78 28.57 -41.39
C TRP A 34 -15.44 28.43 -40.66
N THR A 35 -14.59 29.45 -40.72
CA THR A 35 -13.27 29.42 -40.05
C THR A 35 -13.37 29.38 -38.55
N MET A 36 -14.39 30.06 -37.96
CA MET A 36 -14.66 29.99 -36.54
C MET A 36 -15.13 28.59 -36.11
N ALA A 37 -16.06 27.97 -36.84
CA ALA A 37 -16.54 26.63 -36.58
C ALA A 37 -15.40 25.60 -36.62
N GLN A 38 -14.52 25.67 -37.62
CA GLN A 38 -13.33 24.81 -37.71
C GLN A 38 -12.38 25.01 -36.51
N ARG A 39 -12.07 26.27 -36.19
CA ARG A 39 -11.19 26.57 -35.03
C ARG A 39 -11.79 26.08 -33.70
N LEU A 40 -13.11 26.21 -33.52
CA LEU A 40 -13.81 25.71 -32.33
C LEU A 40 -13.74 24.18 -32.24
N GLY A 41 -14.00 23.48 -33.36
CA GLY A 41 -13.88 22.03 -33.43
C GLY A 41 -12.48 21.52 -33.10
N ASP A 42 -11.45 22.17 -33.67
CA ASP A 42 -10.06 21.82 -33.37
C ASP A 42 -9.66 22.12 -31.93
N THR A 43 -10.21 23.18 -31.33
CA THR A 43 -9.91 23.56 -29.95
C THR A 43 -10.55 22.58 -29.00
N VAL A 44 -11.83 22.26 -29.19
CA VAL A 44 -12.55 21.28 -28.38
C VAL A 44 -11.88 19.90 -28.46
N SER A 45 -11.51 19.47 -29.68
CA SER A 45 -10.82 18.19 -29.86
C SER A 45 -9.45 18.13 -29.17
N ARG A 46 -8.69 19.25 -29.19
CA ARG A 46 -7.40 19.34 -28.50
C ARG A 46 -7.55 19.37 -27.00
N GLN A 47 -8.51 20.15 -26.47
CA GLN A 47 -8.75 20.23 -25.03
C GLN A 47 -9.28 18.90 -24.47
N ALA A 48 -10.19 18.24 -25.16
CA ALA A 48 -10.67 16.92 -24.77
C ALA A 48 -9.54 15.87 -24.77
N GLY A 49 -8.63 15.94 -25.77
CA GLY A 49 -7.42 15.08 -25.80
C GLY A 49 -6.49 15.34 -24.62
N ALA A 50 -6.15 16.62 -24.38
CA ALA A 50 -5.26 16.98 -23.28
C ALA A 50 -5.83 16.62 -21.90
N MET A 51 -7.15 16.76 -21.73
CA MET A 51 -7.82 16.37 -20.49
C MET A 51 -7.79 14.85 -20.28
N ALA A 52 -8.03 14.06 -21.33
CA ALA A 52 -7.94 12.61 -21.28
C ALA A 52 -6.52 12.13 -20.97
N ASP A 53 -5.52 12.71 -21.63
CA ASP A 53 -4.09 12.38 -21.40
C ASP A 53 -3.67 12.75 -19.97
N SER A 54 -4.12 13.90 -19.43
CA SER A 54 -3.88 14.31 -18.05
C SER A 54 -4.56 13.37 -17.04
N MET A 55 -5.77 12.95 -17.32
CA MET A 55 -6.51 12.04 -16.45
C MET A 55 -5.84 10.65 -16.40
N LEU A 56 -5.42 10.12 -17.54
CA LEU A 56 -4.68 8.84 -17.60
C LEU A 56 -3.33 8.94 -16.91
N ALA A 57 -2.62 10.06 -17.05
CA ALA A 57 -1.36 10.30 -16.34
C ALA A 57 -1.57 10.31 -14.82
N THR A 58 -2.64 10.97 -14.35
CA THR A 58 -3.00 11.00 -12.93
C THR A 58 -3.36 9.60 -12.41
N ILE A 59 -4.16 8.84 -13.15
CA ILE A 59 -4.53 7.46 -12.75
C ILE A 59 -3.29 6.57 -12.68
N ARG A 60 -2.35 6.68 -13.63
CA ARG A 60 -1.07 5.95 -13.59
C ARG A 60 -0.25 6.35 -12.37
N GLN A 61 -0.09 7.64 -12.13
CA GLN A 61 0.65 8.13 -10.97
C GLN A 61 0.03 7.66 -9.64
N MET A 62 -1.30 7.67 -9.53
CA MET A 62 -2.01 7.15 -8.35
C MET A 62 -1.84 5.63 -8.22
N GLY A 63 -1.90 4.88 -9.33
CA GLY A 63 -1.67 3.45 -9.33
C GLY A 63 -0.25 3.08 -8.90
N ASP A 64 0.75 3.79 -9.41
CA ASP A 64 2.16 3.58 -9.07
C ASP A 64 2.43 3.95 -7.59
N ALA A 65 1.87 5.07 -7.12
CA ALA A 65 1.98 5.49 -5.73
C ALA A 65 1.31 4.48 -4.78
N ALA A 66 0.06 4.08 -5.07
CA ALA A 66 -0.65 3.09 -4.27
C ALA A 66 0.08 1.74 -4.23
N THR A 67 0.68 1.32 -5.36
CA THR A 67 1.49 0.10 -5.41
C THR A 67 2.77 0.24 -4.58
N GLY A 68 3.46 1.37 -4.68
CA GLY A 68 4.65 1.65 -3.88
C GLY A 68 4.36 1.67 -2.38
N ASP A 69 3.27 2.30 -1.98
CA ASP A 69 2.84 2.35 -0.58
C ASP A 69 2.41 0.95 -0.07
N ALA A 70 1.71 0.17 -0.89
CA ALA A 70 1.33 -1.21 -0.55
C ALA A 70 2.57 -2.11 -0.39
N ILE A 71 3.55 -2.03 -1.30
CA ILE A 71 4.82 -2.76 -1.19
C ILE A 71 5.51 -2.39 0.12
N LYS A 72 5.65 -1.10 0.41
CA LYS A 72 6.30 -0.63 1.63
C LYS A 72 5.57 -1.12 2.90
N ALA A 73 4.25 -1.04 2.92
CA ALA A 73 3.46 -1.52 4.06
C ALA A 73 3.59 -3.05 4.26
N LEU A 74 3.65 -3.81 3.15
CA LEU A 74 3.89 -5.25 3.20
C LEU A 74 5.29 -5.59 3.67
N ASP A 75 6.31 -4.83 3.23
CA ASP A 75 7.68 -4.99 3.70
C ASP A 75 7.81 -4.73 5.20
N ASP A 76 7.25 -3.62 5.68
CA ASP A 76 7.31 -3.25 7.09
C ASP A 76 6.58 -4.32 7.94
N ARG A 77 5.38 -4.74 7.53
CA ARG A 77 4.60 -5.78 8.24
C ARG A 77 5.28 -7.15 8.20
N ALA A 78 5.83 -7.54 7.06
CA ALA A 78 6.55 -8.80 6.94
C ALA A 78 7.83 -8.80 7.78
N ARG A 79 8.55 -7.68 7.79
CA ARG A 79 9.72 -7.48 8.64
C ARG A 79 9.38 -7.65 10.12
N GLU A 80 8.38 -6.92 10.61
CA GLU A 80 7.91 -7.03 12.00
C GLU A 80 7.46 -8.46 12.34
N GLY A 81 6.71 -9.09 11.45
CA GLY A 81 6.24 -10.46 11.63
C GLY A 81 7.37 -11.45 11.78
N ILE A 82 8.38 -11.39 10.90
CA ILE A 82 9.53 -12.31 10.92
C ILE A 82 10.46 -11.99 12.08
N GLU A 83 10.69 -10.72 12.42
CA GLU A 83 11.46 -10.32 13.61
C GLU A 83 10.81 -10.86 14.88
N ARG A 84 9.49 -10.73 15.00
CA ARG A 84 8.73 -11.27 16.11
C ARG A 84 8.83 -12.79 16.17
N LEU A 85 8.60 -13.49 15.05
CA LEU A 85 8.74 -14.94 14.96
C LEU A 85 10.13 -15.39 15.41
N THR A 86 11.18 -14.70 14.94
CA THR A 86 12.58 -15.02 15.31
C THR A 86 12.82 -14.82 16.80
N THR A 87 12.29 -13.73 17.36
CA THR A 87 12.43 -13.41 18.78
C THR A 87 11.64 -14.39 19.66
N ASP A 88 10.42 -14.73 19.28
CA ASP A 88 9.58 -15.68 20.00
C ASP A 88 10.17 -17.08 19.95
N THR A 89 10.73 -17.49 18.81
CA THR A 89 11.47 -18.76 18.68
C THR A 89 12.70 -18.78 19.60
N ALA A 90 13.50 -17.71 19.60
CA ALA A 90 14.66 -17.61 20.47
C ALA A 90 14.29 -17.69 21.96
N ARG A 91 13.20 -17.05 22.37
CA ARG A 91 12.66 -17.13 23.73
C ARG A 91 12.13 -18.52 24.07
N ALA A 92 11.44 -19.16 23.12
CA ALA A 92 10.94 -20.52 23.30
C ALA A 92 12.07 -21.52 23.50
N VAL A 93 13.18 -21.39 22.73
CA VAL A 93 14.39 -22.17 22.95
C VAL A 93 14.99 -21.91 24.33
N ALA A 94 15.12 -20.64 24.74
CA ALA A 94 15.64 -20.30 26.07
C ALA A 94 14.77 -20.89 27.19
N GLY A 95 13.45 -20.76 27.10
CA GLY A 95 12.51 -21.37 28.06
C GLY A 95 12.68 -22.88 28.15
N PHE A 96 12.77 -23.55 26.99
CA PHE A 96 13.02 -24.98 26.94
C PHE A 96 14.34 -25.37 27.60
N LEU A 97 15.42 -24.59 27.44
CA LEU A 97 16.72 -24.86 28.06
C LEU A 97 16.67 -24.61 29.57
N TYR A 98 15.97 -23.56 30.06
CA TYR A 98 15.78 -23.33 31.50
C TYR A 98 14.96 -24.45 32.18
N ASP A 99 14.01 -25.08 31.47
CA ASP A 99 13.35 -26.26 31.97
C ASP A 99 14.36 -27.42 32.22
N ARG A 100 15.41 -27.51 31.39
CA ARG A 100 16.47 -28.54 31.61
C ARG A 100 17.30 -28.23 32.81
N ASP A 101 17.47 -26.96 33.21
CA ASP A 101 18.12 -26.58 34.46
C ASP A 101 17.29 -27.12 35.67
N SER A 102 15.95 -27.01 35.57
CA SER A 102 15.08 -27.58 36.58
C SER A 102 15.17 -29.11 36.62
N ASP A 103 15.24 -29.76 35.46
CA ASP A 103 15.38 -31.23 35.38
C ASP A 103 16.69 -31.71 36.02
N ILE A 104 17.83 -31.05 35.77
CA ILE A 104 19.12 -31.49 36.35
C ILE A 104 19.18 -31.25 37.85
N LEU A 105 18.57 -30.17 38.37
CA LEU A 105 18.50 -29.93 39.81
C LEU A 105 17.58 -30.93 40.49
N GLN A 106 16.50 -31.37 39.86
CA GLN A 106 15.66 -32.47 40.34
C GLN A 106 16.42 -33.80 40.28
N ALA A 107 17.16 -34.06 39.21
CA ALA A 107 17.98 -35.23 39.03
C ALA A 107 19.00 -35.41 40.17
N ALA A 108 19.55 -34.28 40.68
CA ALA A 108 20.51 -34.27 41.78
C ALA A 108 19.89 -34.75 43.12
N GLN A 109 18.57 -34.74 43.27
CA GLN A 109 17.84 -35.22 44.45
C GLN A 109 17.53 -36.72 44.36
N VAL A 110 17.62 -37.28 43.13
CA VAL A 110 17.33 -38.70 42.90
C VAL A 110 18.49 -39.54 43.45
N GLU A 111 18.19 -40.65 44.11
CA GLU A 111 19.23 -41.58 44.55
C GLU A 111 19.92 -42.21 43.33
N PRO A 112 21.23 -42.28 43.30
CA PRO A 112 21.96 -42.83 42.18
C PRO A 112 21.81 -44.35 42.06
N ASP A 113 20.67 -44.76 41.59
CA ASP A 113 20.22 -46.12 41.34
C ASP A 113 19.62 -46.22 39.92
N GLU A 114 19.87 -47.32 39.26
CA GLU A 114 19.46 -47.53 37.86
C GLU A 114 17.94 -47.51 37.71
N ALA A 115 17.21 -48.11 38.65
CA ALA A 115 15.73 -48.13 38.61
C ALA A 115 15.13 -46.73 38.84
N ALA A 116 15.73 -45.95 39.75
CA ALA A 116 15.32 -44.57 40.00
C ALA A 116 15.60 -43.67 38.78
N TYR A 117 16.72 -43.84 38.11
CA TYR A 117 17.07 -43.09 36.91
C TYR A 117 16.18 -43.47 35.73
N ARG A 118 15.82 -44.75 35.58
CA ARG A 118 14.84 -45.19 34.55
C ARG A 118 13.48 -44.53 34.81
N ARG A 119 13.00 -44.49 36.05
CA ARG A 119 11.75 -43.81 36.36
C ARG A 119 11.79 -42.30 36.08
N PHE A 120 12.91 -41.68 36.45
CA PHE A 120 13.13 -40.25 36.16
C PHE A 120 13.07 -39.93 34.66
N LEU A 121 13.72 -40.71 33.83
CA LEU A 121 13.73 -40.51 32.36
C LEU A 121 12.40 -40.86 31.69
N ALA A 122 11.67 -41.88 32.22
CA ALA A 122 10.41 -42.34 31.62
C ALA A 122 9.31 -41.25 31.56
N HIS A 123 9.34 -40.29 32.50
CA HIS A 123 8.39 -39.17 32.54
C HIS A 123 8.83 -37.92 31.81
N ARG A 124 9.94 -37.98 31.13
CA ARG A 124 10.55 -36.81 30.41
C ARG A 124 10.61 -37.11 28.94
N SER A 125 9.51 -36.89 28.28
CA SER A 125 9.39 -37.02 26.82
C SER A 125 8.74 -35.80 26.23
N ARG A 126 8.99 -35.57 24.95
CA ARG A 126 8.38 -34.52 24.17
C ARG A 126 8.02 -35.09 22.79
N ALA A 127 6.93 -34.59 22.22
CA ALA A 127 6.58 -34.88 20.85
C ALA A 127 7.61 -34.26 19.90
N VAL A 128 8.11 -35.05 18.98
CA VAL A 128 9.06 -34.67 17.91
C VAL A 128 8.46 -35.12 16.60
N HIS A 129 8.55 -34.30 15.58
CA HIS A 129 8.04 -34.67 14.27
C HIS A 129 8.91 -35.75 13.62
N ARG A 130 8.22 -36.72 13.04
CA ARG A 130 8.88 -37.80 12.31
C ARG A 130 9.08 -37.39 10.84
N HIS A 131 10.26 -37.69 10.30
CA HIS A 131 10.47 -37.48 8.86
C HIS A 131 9.64 -38.49 8.05
N GLY A 132 9.15 -38.02 6.90
CA GLY A 132 8.40 -38.86 5.97
C GLY A 132 9.24 -39.93 5.31
N ALA A 133 8.60 -40.96 4.80
CA ALA A 133 9.24 -41.95 3.94
C ALA A 133 9.42 -41.40 2.52
N TRP A 134 10.58 -41.72 1.92
CA TRP A 134 10.95 -41.23 0.60
C TRP A 134 11.42 -42.34 -0.30
N ARG A 135 11.19 -42.21 -1.59
CA ARG A 135 11.71 -43.11 -2.63
C ARG A 135 12.26 -42.29 -3.80
N LEU A 136 13.14 -42.87 -4.56
CA LEU A 136 13.58 -42.30 -5.82
C LEU A 136 12.52 -42.53 -6.89
N SER A 137 12.23 -41.53 -7.74
CA SER A 137 11.37 -41.71 -8.92
C SER A 137 11.91 -42.75 -9.86
N ASP A 138 11.03 -43.35 -10.66
CA ASP A 138 11.41 -44.44 -11.58
C ASP A 138 12.48 -44.02 -12.61
N ASP A 139 12.51 -42.72 -12.98
CA ASP A 139 13.52 -42.11 -13.86
C ASP A 139 14.79 -41.69 -13.12
N GLN A 140 14.85 -41.87 -11.80
CA GLN A 140 15.97 -41.53 -10.93
C GLN A 140 16.38 -40.06 -10.97
N THR A 141 15.45 -39.16 -11.35
CA THR A 141 15.72 -37.70 -11.48
C THR A 141 15.28 -36.89 -10.28
N ARG A 142 14.43 -37.43 -9.41
CA ARG A 142 13.87 -36.75 -8.26
C ARG A 142 13.51 -37.68 -7.12
N TRP A 143 13.46 -37.12 -5.90
CA TRP A 143 12.90 -37.81 -4.75
C TRP A 143 11.38 -37.57 -4.67
N GLU A 144 10.64 -38.64 -4.38
CA GLU A 144 9.19 -38.62 -4.22
C GLU A 144 8.83 -39.05 -2.80
N SER A 145 7.89 -38.34 -2.16
CA SER A 145 7.38 -38.78 -0.87
C SER A 145 6.60 -40.07 -0.99
N ALA A 146 6.88 -41.06 -0.13
CA ALA A 146 6.15 -42.28 0.03
C ALA A 146 5.09 -42.20 1.17
N GLY A 147 4.66 -40.99 1.51
CA GLY A 147 3.69 -40.73 2.59
C GLY A 147 2.29 -41.32 2.32
N PRO A 148 1.42 -41.37 3.34
CA PRO A 148 0.06 -41.91 3.18
C PRO A 148 -0.76 -41.10 2.17
N GLU A 149 -1.74 -41.73 1.58
CA GLU A 149 -2.72 -41.13 0.67
C GLU A 149 -3.36 -39.89 1.28
N GLY A 150 -3.29 -38.75 0.60
CA GLY A 150 -3.89 -37.49 1.05
C GLY A 150 -2.91 -36.33 1.16
N TRP A 151 -1.66 -36.48 0.71
CA TRP A 151 -0.74 -35.37 0.60
C TRP A 151 -1.14 -34.46 -0.55
N ASP A 152 -1.25 -33.16 -0.25
CA ASP A 152 -1.78 -32.18 -1.18
C ASP A 152 -0.82 -31.99 -2.37
N GLU A 153 -1.17 -32.54 -3.54
CA GLU A 153 -0.43 -32.33 -4.79
C GLU A 153 -0.34 -30.84 -5.18
N ALA A 154 -1.22 -30.00 -4.64
CA ALA A 154 -1.20 -28.55 -4.89
C ALA A 154 0.06 -27.89 -4.29
N LEU A 155 0.54 -28.37 -3.13
CA LEU A 155 1.81 -27.92 -2.56
C LEU A 155 3.02 -28.40 -3.37
N ALA A 156 2.92 -29.57 -3.99
CA ALA A 156 3.98 -30.11 -4.87
C ALA A 156 4.03 -29.40 -6.24
N ALA A 157 2.90 -28.93 -6.74
CA ALA A 157 2.83 -28.22 -8.03
C ALA A 157 3.48 -26.80 -7.95
N ASP A 158 3.38 -26.13 -6.81
CA ASP A 158 4.04 -24.84 -6.59
C ASP A 158 5.58 -24.98 -6.45
N ALA A 159 6.06 -26.18 -6.10
CA ALA A 159 7.49 -26.51 -6.06
C ALA A 159 8.20 -26.39 -7.43
N SER A 160 7.45 -26.44 -8.52
CA SER A 160 8.00 -26.27 -9.88
C SER A 160 8.42 -24.86 -10.24
N GLN A 161 8.07 -23.86 -9.40
CA GLN A 161 8.41 -22.46 -9.60
C GLN A 161 9.67 -21.99 -8.82
N ALA A 162 10.40 -22.91 -8.15
CA ALA A 162 11.66 -22.58 -7.50
C ALA A 162 12.62 -21.93 -8.52
N LEU A 163 13.12 -20.74 -8.18
CA LEU A 163 14.05 -20.01 -9.05
C LEU A 163 15.31 -20.87 -9.32
N PRO A 164 15.75 -20.98 -10.59
CA PRO A 164 16.86 -21.87 -10.96
C PRO A 164 18.16 -21.67 -10.17
N ASP A 165 18.43 -20.43 -9.72
CA ASP A 165 19.63 -20.11 -8.98
C ASP A 165 19.55 -20.51 -7.50
N ASN A 166 18.38 -20.50 -6.89
CA ASN A 166 18.19 -21.02 -5.53
C ASN A 166 18.40 -22.56 -5.50
N ALA A 167 18.00 -23.26 -6.55
CA ALA A 167 18.24 -24.70 -6.71
C ALA A 167 19.73 -25.06 -6.86
N LYS A 168 20.61 -24.14 -7.30
CA LYS A 168 22.04 -24.37 -7.46
C LYS A 168 22.85 -24.19 -6.18
N SER A 169 22.49 -23.21 -5.37
CA SER A 169 23.31 -22.79 -4.20
C SER A 169 22.70 -23.22 -2.87
N PHE A 170 21.39 -23.19 -2.76
CA PHE A 170 20.63 -23.52 -1.55
C PHE A 170 19.29 -24.08 -1.98
N SER A 171 19.27 -25.28 -2.53
CA SER A 171 18.03 -25.88 -3.05
C SER A 171 16.91 -25.70 -2.07
N ALA A 172 15.85 -25.10 -2.58
CA ALA A 172 14.58 -24.99 -1.90
C ALA A 172 14.15 -26.37 -1.42
N ARG A 173 13.71 -26.44 -0.21
CA ARG A 173 13.22 -27.64 0.41
C ARG A 173 11.75 -27.74 0.05
N PRO A 174 11.28 -28.66 -0.78
CA PRO A 174 9.84 -28.91 -0.85
C PRO A 174 9.36 -29.29 0.55
N PRO A 175 8.10 -29.00 0.89
CA PRO A 175 7.56 -29.37 2.20
C PRO A 175 7.79 -30.87 2.41
N GLU A 176 8.52 -31.20 3.45
CA GLU A 176 8.64 -32.59 3.86
C GLU A 176 7.29 -33.04 4.38
N TYR A 177 6.90 -34.26 4.02
CA TYR A 177 5.84 -34.92 4.75
C TYR A 177 6.24 -35.02 6.22
N ILE A 178 5.62 -34.20 7.06
CA ILE A 178 5.77 -34.25 8.51
C ILE A 178 4.72 -35.21 9.04
N GLY A 179 5.14 -36.41 9.38
CA GLY A 179 4.26 -37.42 9.96
C GLY A 179 3.71 -37.01 11.33
N VAL A 180 2.91 -37.90 11.92
CA VAL A 180 2.39 -37.70 13.26
C VAL A 180 3.55 -37.56 14.26
N PRO A 181 3.55 -36.54 15.15
CA PRO A 181 4.57 -36.40 16.17
C PRO A 181 4.63 -37.63 17.06
N GLU A 182 5.83 -38.17 17.25
CA GLU A 182 6.06 -39.29 18.17
C GLU A 182 6.64 -38.78 19.50
N GLN A 183 6.24 -39.41 20.61
CA GLN A 183 6.79 -39.11 21.92
C GLN A 183 8.21 -39.70 22.02
N ARG A 184 9.22 -38.82 22.10
CA ARG A 184 10.63 -39.24 22.26
C ARG A 184 11.19 -38.80 23.61
N PRO A 185 12.00 -39.64 24.28
CA PRO A 185 12.68 -39.22 25.51
C PRO A 185 13.50 -37.94 25.28
N LEU A 186 13.39 -37.00 26.22
CA LEU A 186 14.22 -35.78 26.17
C LEU A 186 15.70 -36.09 26.30
N PHE A 187 16.03 -36.96 27.22
CA PHE A 187 17.42 -37.28 27.52
C PHE A 187 17.80 -38.68 27.03
N VAL A 188 18.90 -38.72 26.31
CA VAL A 188 19.47 -39.99 25.81
C VAL A 188 20.35 -40.72 26.86
N GLU A 189 20.76 -40.00 27.88
CA GLU A 189 21.60 -40.55 28.97
C GLU A 189 21.36 -39.81 30.28
N MET A 190 21.26 -40.55 31.38
CA MET A 190 21.41 -40.07 32.74
C MET A 190 22.49 -40.87 33.42
N SER A 191 23.49 -40.21 34.02
CA SER A 191 24.56 -40.86 34.71
C SER A 191 24.93 -40.20 36.02
N PHE A 192 25.39 -41.01 36.98
CA PHE A 192 26.07 -40.54 38.17
C PHE A 192 27.58 -40.78 38.05
N ILE A 193 28.34 -39.73 38.26
CA ILE A 193 29.78 -39.68 38.15
C ILE A 193 30.34 -39.44 39.55
N ASP A 194 31.24 -40.30 40.02
CA ASP A 194 31.91 -40.10 41.30
C ASP A 194 32.93 -38.97 41.29
N THR A 195 33.47 -38.61 42.43
CA THR A 195 34.46 -37.56 42.59
C THR A 195 35.80 -37.85 41.89
N SER A 196 36.05 -39.08 41.38
CA SER A 196 37.23 -39.47 40.59
C SER A 196 36.95 -39.35 39.05
N GLY A 197 35.76 -39.03 38.64
CA GLY A 197 35.37 -38.92 37.23
C GLY A 197 34.88 -40.23 36.62
N ARG A 198 34.55 -41.26 37.43
CA ARG A 198 34.03 -42.51 36.91
C ARG A 198 32.51 -42.57 37.02
N GLU A 199 31.88 -42.94 35.94
CA GLU A 199 30.45 -43.25 35.95
C GLU A 199 30.22 -44.47 36.83
N ARG A 200 29.26 -44.39 37.77
CA ARG A 200 28.88 -45.49 38.69
C ARG A 200 27.50 -46.02 38.37
N VAL A 201 26.62 -45.18 37.95
CA VAL A 201 25.26 -45.50 37.49
C VAL A 201 25.04 -44.83 36.15
N LYS A 202 24.41 -45.54 35.22
CA LYS A 202 24.09 -45.03 33.94
C LYS A 202 22.81 -45.66 33.37
N VAL A 203 21.93 -44.85 32.88
CA VAL A 203 20.78 -45.25 32.10
C VAL A 203 20.77 -44.53 30.79
N THR A 204 20.58 -45.25 29.70
CA THR A 204 20.46 -44.69 28.34
C THR A 204 19.07 -45.01 27.76
N THR A 205 18.54 -44.06 26.97
CA THR A 205 17.36 -44.24 26.18
C THR A 205 17.76 -44.25 24.69
N GLY A 206 17.49 -45.31 23.98
CA GLY A 206 17.88 -45.47 22.59
C GLY A 206 19.36 -45.89 22.41
N GLU A 207 19.90 -45.70 21.19
CA GLU A 207 21.17 -46.23 20.74
C GLU A 207 22.28 -45.18 20.62
N LEU A 208 21.99 -43.90 20.78
CA LEU A 208 22.94 -42.80 20.58
C LEU A 208 24.10 -42.88 21.57
N MET A 209 23.83 -43.24 22.81
CA MET A 209 24.82 -43.25 23.88
C MET A 209 25.20 -44.70 24.23
N PRO A 210 26.51 -45.00 24.43
CA PRO A 210 26.92 -46.33 24.82
C PRO A 210 26.46 -46.64 26.26
N LYS A 211 26.01 -47.89 26.49
CA LYS A 211 25.53 -48.38 27.80
C LYS A 211 26.67 -48.58 28.82
N ALA A 212 27.91 -48.80 28.33
CA ALA A 212 29.08 -49.05 29.20
C ALA A 212 29.39 -47.82 30.07
N LEU A 213 29.78 -48.05 31.30
CA LEU A 213 30.29 -47.05 32.22
C LEU A 213 31.66 -46.53 31.72
N ARG A 214 31.84 -45.22 31.81
CA ARG A 214 33.01 -44.52 31.30
C ARG A 214 33.77 -43.81 32.42
N ASP A 215 35.07 -43.60 32.22
CA ASP A 215 35.87 -42.66 32.96
C ASP A 215 35.89 -41.33 32.20
N VAL A 216 35.02 -40.37 32.62
CA VAL A 216 34.84 -39.07 31.96
C VAL A 216 35.98 -38.09 32.26
N SER A 217 36.91 -38.48 33.17
CA SER A 217 38.14 -37.74 33.38
C SER A 217 39.10 -37.88 32.17
N ARG A 218 38.81 -38.88 31.32
CA ARG A 218 39.59 -39.18 30.11
C ARG A 218 38.73 -38.83 28.89
N PRO A 219 39.05 -37.77 28.19
CA PRO A 219 38.28 -37.33 27.00
C PRO A 219 38.10 -38.42 25.96
N GLU A 220 39.06 -39.33 25.80
CA GLU A 220 39.02 -40.44 24.83
C GLU A 220 37.91 -41.45 25.13
N GLN A 221 37.39 -41.48 26.37
CA GLN A 221 36.27 -42.33 26.78
C GLN A 221 34.91 -41.64 26.78
N THR A 222 34.89 -40.32 26.50
CA THR A 222 33.64 -39.55 26.42
C THR A 222 32.91 -39.77 25.12
N PHE A 223 31.70 -39.19 25.00
CA PHE A 223 30.90 -39.26 23.75
C PHE A 223 31.70 -38.70 22.58
N ILE A 224 31.90 -39.50 21.55
CA ILE A 224 32.74 -39.22 20.37
C ILE A 224 34.13 -38.62 20.68
N LYS A 225 34.66 -38.88 21.87
CA LYS A 225 35.95 -38.34 22.38
C LYS A 225 35.98 -36.81 22.46
N ALA A 226 34.87 -36.13 22.38
CA ALA A 226 34.81 -34.68 22.22
C ALA A 226 34.40 -33.93 23.50
N GLU A 227 33.89 -34.62 24.53
CA GLU A 227 33.49 -33.95 25.76
C GLU A 227 34.68 -33.65 26.68
N ARG A 228 34.75 -32.42 27.16
CA ARG A 228 35.84 -31.89 28.00
C ARG A 228 35.30 -31.34 29.33
N TYR A 229 34.18 -31.86 29.81
CA TYR A 229 33.44 -31.25 30.91
C TYR A 229 33.98 -31.58 32.31
N TRP A 230 34.77 -32.65 32.47
CA TRP A 230 35.25 -33.09 33.79
C TRP A 230 35.95 -31.99 34.59
N PRO A 231 36.91 -31.23 34.07
CA PRO A 231 37.56 -30.15 34.79
C PRO A 231 36.61 -29.04 35.20
N GLU A 232 35.52 -28.84 34.45
CA GLU A 232 34.54 -27.84 34.79
C GLU A 232 33.59 -28.30 35.91
N LEU A 233 33.23 -29.58 35.92
CA LEU A 233 32.43 -30.14 37.02
C LEU A 233 33.13 -29.98 38.40
N GLN A 234 34.46 -30.15 38.42
CA GLN A 234 35.24 -30.04 39.65
C GLN A 234 35.22 -28.61 40.28
N LYS A 235 34.91 -27.62 39.52
CA LYS A 235 34.83 -26.22 39.95
C LYS A 235 33.47 -25.85 40.50
N LEU A 236 32.43 -26.67 40.22
CA LEU A 236 31.05 -26.37 40.58
C LEU A 236 30.83 -26.47 42.08
N LYS A 237 30.07 -25.50 42.59
CA LYS A 237 29.46 -25.56 43.93
C LYS A 237 28.09 -26.20 43.86
N ALA A 238 27.60 -26.55 45.01
CA ALA A 238 26.25 -27.11 45.12
C ALA A 238 25.20 -26.17 44.52
N GLY A 239 24.34 -26.72 43.67
CA GLY A 239 23.32 -25.97 42.94
C GLY A 239 23.77 -25.23 41.68
N GLU A 240 25.11 -25.18 41.45
CA GLU A 240 25.59 -24.66 40.15
C GLU A 240 25.46 -25.72 39.07
N ILE A 241 25.19 -25.26 37.85
CA ILE A 241 24.91 -26.13 36.72
C ILE A 241 25.97 -25.93 35.64
N TYR A 242 26.51 -27.02 35.18
CA TYR A 242 27.30 -27.08 33.94
C TYR A 242 26.39 -27.39 32.76
N VAL A 243 26.58 -26.67 31.64
CA VAL A 243 25.91 -26.96 30.38
C VAL A 243 26.93 -26.98 29.26
N SER A 244 26.97 -28.07 28.49
CA SER A 244 27.91 -28.20 27.37
C SER A 244 27.47 -27.42 26.12
N GLU A 245 28.38 -27.28 25.18
CA GLU A 245 28.04 -26.99 23.80
C GLU A 245 27.26 -28.17 23.17
N VAL A 246 26.75 -27.96 21.92
CA VAL A 246 26.21 -29.06 21.12
C VAL A 246 27.37 -29.94 20.67
N ILE A 247 27.32 -31.22 21.03
CA ILE A 247 28.38 -32.22 20.73
C ILE A 247 27.72 -33.35 19.92
N GLY A 248 28.20 -33.55 18.70
CA GLY A 248 27.72 -34.59 17.80
C GLY A 248 28.73 -34.92 16.71
N ALA A 249 28.67 -36.14 16.20
CA ALA A 249 29.53 -36.55 15.10
C ALA A 249 29.19 -35.77 13.84
N TYR A 250 30.19 -35.21 13.17
CA TYR A 250 29.99 -34.53 11.88
C TYR A 250 29.48 -35.50 10.82
N VAL A 251 28.54 -35.07 10.03
CA VAL A 251 28.03 -35.82 8.89
C VAL A 251 28.25 -35.00 7.62
N GLY A 252 29.24 -35.37 6.85
CA GLY A 252 29.61 -34.69 5.61
C GLY A 252 28.77 -35.11 4.42
N SER A 253 28.75 -34.26 3.38
CA SER A 253 28.20 -34.62 2.08
C SER A 253 29.13 -34.12 0.97
N ARG A 254 29.56 -35.03 0.11
CA ARG A 254 30.36 -34.70 -1.08
C ARG A 254 29.56 -34.16 -2.24
N VAL A 255 28.26 -34.21 -2.14
CA VAL A 255 27.30 -33.63 -3.08
C VAL A 255 26.52 -32.55 -2.38
N ILE A 256 26.63 -31.32 -2.88
CA ILE A 256 25.85 -30.18 -2.42
C ILE A 256 24.78 -29.92 -3.47
N GLY A 257 23.54 -30.09 -3.07
CA GLY A 257 22.38 -30.06 -3.95
C GLY A 257 21.75 -31.47 -4.09
N PRO A 258 20.83 -31.68 -5.01
CA PRO A 258 20.10 -32.95 -5.10
C PRO A 258 21.03 -34.16 -5.20
N TYR A 259 20.94 -35.03 -4.19
CA TYR A 259 21.74 -36.24 -4.14
C TYR A 259 21.05 -37.35 -4.93
N LEU A 260 21.36 -37.40 -6.22
CA LEU A 260 20.78 -38.29 -7.23
C LEU A 260 21.89 -39.12 -7.87
N PRO A 261 21.61 -40.26 -8.48
CA PRO A 261 22.59 -41.10 -9.18
C PRO A 261 23.47 -40.31 -10.16
N ALA A 262 22.86 -39.41 -10.94
CA ALA A 262 23.55 -38.54 -11.89
C ALA A 262 24.52 -37.56 -11.20
N SER A 263 24.08 -36.94 -10.07
CA SER A 263 24.89 -36.01 -9.28
C SER A 263 26.05 -36.73 -8.60
N ALA A 264 25.83 -37.92 -8.04
CA ALA A 264 26.86 -38.75 -7.44
C ALA A 264 27.92 -39.17 -8.48
N LYS A 265 27.47 -39.60 -9.66
CA LYS A 265 28.37 -39.94 -10.79
C LYS A 265 29.21 -38.74 -11.22
N LYS A 266 28.59 -37.54 -11.33
CA LYS A 266 29.32 -36.30 -11.65
C LYS A 266 30.34 -35.93 -10.58
N ALA A 267 30.03 -36.19 -9.32
CA ALA A 267 30.95 -35.97 -8.20
C ALA A 267 32.06 -37.05 -8.05
N GLY A 268 32.00 -38.13 -8.84
CA GLY A 268 32.95 -39.24 -8.80
C GLY A 268 32.81 -40.09 -7.56
N ILE A 269 31.60 -40.21 -6.99
CA ILE A 269 31.31 -41.02 -5.80
C ILE A 269 30.25 -42.08 -6.09
N GLU A 270 30.26 -43.14 -5.32
CA GLU A 270 29.21 -44.14 -5.34
C GLU A 270 27.90 -43.56 -4.80
N PHE A 271 26.78 -43.89 -5.41
CA PHE A 271 25.47 -43.43 -4.94
C PHE A 271 25.02 -44.26 -3.72
N LYS A 272 25.28 -43.70 -2.55
CA LYS A 272 24.87 -44.26 -1.25
C LYS A 272 24.24 -43.17 -0.39
N PRO A 273 22.95 -42.89 -0.63
CA PRO A 273 22.30 -41.77 0.04
C PRO A 273 22.28 -41.88 1.56
N GLU A 274 22.19 -43.10 2.11
CA GLU A 274 22.16 -43.36 3.57
C GLU A 274 23.51 -43.08 4.27
N GLU A 275 24.60 -43.01 3.53
CA GLU A 275 25.95 -42.73 4.08
C GLU A 275 26.26 -41.22 4.12
N SER A 276 25.53 -40.41 3.37
CA SER A 276 25.68 -38.98 3.28
C SER A 276 24.77 -38.25 4.26
N ALA A 277 25.00 -36.94 4.44
CA ALA A 277 24.17 -36.15 5.32
C ALA A 277 22.73 -35.99 4.77
N TYR A 278 21.81 -35.89 5.69
CA TYR A 278 20.43 -35.53 5.40
C TYR A 278 20.33 -34.05 4.97
N ALA A 279 19.61 -33.79 3.92
CA ALA A 279 19.42 -32.46 3.37
C ALA A 279 18.00 -32.28 2.78
N GLY A 280 17.00 -32.73 3.46
CA GLY A 280 15.60 -32.70 2.98
C GLY A 280 15.43 -33.56 1.73
N THR A 281 14.71 -33.03 0.72
CA THR A 281 14.53 -33.73 -0.55
C THR A 281 15.80 -33.83 -1.39
N GLU A 282 16.86 -33.13 -1.02
CA GLU A 282 18.17 -33.28 -1.65
C GLU A 282 18.78 -34.67 -1.37
N ASN A 283 18.63 -35.12 -0.14
CA ASN A 283 18.98 -36.47 0.28
C ASN A 283 18.07 -36.93 1.43
N PRO A 284 16.82 -37.25 1.16
CA PRO A 284 15.85 -37.52 2.24
C PRO A 284 16.12 -38.82 3.02
N LEU A 285 16.94 -39.72 2.47
CA LEU A 285 17.38 -40.96 3.14
C LEU A 285 18.70 -40.79 3.92
N GLY A 286 19.32 -39.62 3.84
CA GLY A 286 20.65 -39.40 4.38
C GLY A 286 20.74 -39.50 5.91
N ARG A 287 21.93 -39.62 6.37
CA ARG A 287 22.22 -39.53 7.80
C ARG A 287 21.90 -38.16 8.33
N ARG A 288 21.26 -38.13 9.48
CA ARG A 288 21.04 -36.90 10.22
C ARG A 288 22.15 -36.66 11.22
N PHE A 289 22.47 -35.36 11.44
CA PHE A 289 23.33 -35.02 12.57
C PHE A 289 22.61 -35.37 13.86
N ARG A 290 23.28 -36.19 14.69
CA ARG A 290 22.78 -36.55 16.02
C ARG A 290 23.80 -36.11 17.07
N GLY A 291 23.35 -35.23 17.92
CA GLY A 291 24.16 -34.64 18.98
C GLY A 291 23.48 -34.66 20.33
N ILE A 292 24.21 -34.20 21.32
CA ILE A 292 23.74 -34.00 22.67
C ILE A 292 24.08 -32.59 23.15
N VAL A 293 23.31 -32.11 24.13
CA VAL A 293 23.75 -31.06 25.05
C VAL A 293 23.71 -31.66 26.45
N ARG A 294 24.79 -31.48 27.21
CA ARG A 294 24.93 -32.11 28.52
C ARG A 294 24.73 -31.10 29.64
N TRP A 295 23.81 -31.42 30.54
CA TRP A 295 23.70 -30.79 31.86
C TRP A 295 24.36 -31.62 32.92
N ALA A 296 24.99 -30.98 33.87
CA ALA A 296 25.52 -31.67 35.04
C ALA A 296 25.53 -30.75 36.27
N THR A 297 25.36 -31.31 37.44
CA THR A 297 25.39 -30.57 38.70
C THR A 297 25.96 -31.46 39.81
N PRO A 298 26.58 -30.90 40.87
CA PRO A 298 27.04 -31.67 42.01
C PRO A 298 25.88 -32.30 42.81
N VAL A 299 26.08 -33.55 43.26
CA VAL A 299 25.18 -34.25 44.18
C VAL A 299 25.76 -34.12 45.56
N GLN A 300 25.00 -33.57 46.48
CA GLN A 300 25.40 -33.46 47.89
C GLN A 300 24.68 -34.47 48.77
N ARG A 301 25.44 -35.05 49.73
CA ARG A 301 24.91 -35.84 50.83
C ARG A 301 25.60 -35.41 52.11
N GLY A 302 24.86 -35.09 53.15
CA GLY A 302 25.46 -34.65 54.41
C GLY A 302 26.36 -33.42 54.32
N GLY A 303 26.07 -32.50 53.41
CA GLY A 303 26.85 -31.27 53.21
C GLY A 303 28.14 -31.44 52.40
N ARG A 304 28.41 -32.66 51.88
CA ARG A 304 29.61 -32.95 51.04
C ARG A 304 29.16 -33.34 49.65
N ILE A 305 29.96 -32.93 48.65
CA ILE A 305 29.79 -33.39 47.25
C ILE A 305 30.26 -34.85 47.20
N VAL A 306 29.34 -35.76 46.84
CA VAL A 306 29.61 -37.19 46.69
C VAL A 306 29.81 -37.61 45.23
N GLY A 307 29.54 -36.74 44.31
CA GLY A 307 29.67 -36.92 42.85
C GLY A 307 28.85 -35.93 42.10
N TYR A 308 28.58 -36.23 40.86
CA TYR A 308 27.87 -35.37 39.91
C TYR A 308 26.80 -36.20 39.20
N VAL A 309 25.62 -35.65 39.06
CA VAL A 309 24.61 -36.17 38.12
C VAL A 309 24.70 -35.48 36.79
N SER A 310 24.52 -36.23 35.73
CA SER A 310 24.61 -35.72 34.35
C SER A 310 23.38 -36.22 33.57
N LEU A 311 22.84 -35.31 32.77
CA LEU A 311 21.77 -35.53 31.79
C LEU A 311 22.29 -35.13 30.41
N ALA A 312 22.17 -36.02 29.44
CA ALA A 312 22.43 -35.69 28.02
C ALA A 312 21.10 -35.52 27.25
N LEU A 313 20.77 -34.30 26.95
CA LEU A 313 19.62 -33.97 26.11
C LEU A 313 19.86 -34.43 24.68
N ASP A 314 18.89 -35.08 24.04
CA ASP A 314 18.93 -35.31 22.60
C ASP A 314 18.80 -33.95 21.87
N HIS A 315 19.77 -33.61 21.05
CA HIS A 315 19.84 -32.35 20.32
C HIS A 315 18.69 -32.18 19.33
N ASP A 316 18.08 -33.27 18.88
CA ASP A 316 16.89 -33.20 17.98
C ASP A 316 15.76 -32.37 18.62
N HIS A 317 15.62 -32.38 19.96
CA HIS A 317 14.63 -31.53 20.64
C HIS A 317 14.91 -30.02 20.54
N ILE A 318 16.17 -29.60 20.33
CA ILE A 318 16.55 -28.21 20.07
C ILE A 318 16.30 -27.88 18.60
N ARG A 319 16.62 -28.79 17.70
CA ARG A 319 16.40 -28.65 16.26
C ARG A 319 14.92 -28.48 15.91
N GLU A 320 14.04 -29.11 16.68
CA GLU A 320 12.61 -29.02 16.49
C GLU A 320 12.08 -27.58 16.46
N PHE A 321 12.75 -26.64 17.12
CA PHE A 321 12.39 -25.22 17.09
C PHE A 321 12.67 -24.52 15.75
N THR A 322 13.52 -25.08 14.90
CA THR A 322 13.93 -24.48 13.63
C THR A 322 13.69 -25.38 12.42
N ASP A 323 13.77 -26.70 12.58
CA ASP A 323 13.64 -27.65 11.47
C ASP A 323 12.24 -27.63 10.84
N HIS A 324 11.21 -27.36 11.64
CA HIS A 324 9.79 -27.30 11.21
C HIS A 324 9.18 -25.91 11.32
N LEU A 325 10.01 -24.89 11.57
CA LEU A 325 9.56 -23.51 11.58
C LEU A 325 9.35 -23.03 10.16
N SER A 326 8.10 -22.77 9.80
CA SER A 326 7.76 -22.09 8.55
C SER A 326 7.62 -20.60 8.82
N PRO A 327 8.42 -19.74 8.18
CA PRO A 327 8.20 -18.28 8.24
C PRO A 327 6.85 -17.86 7.64
N THR A 328 6.16 -18.81 7.04
CA THR A 328 4.88 -18.64 6.35
C THR A 328 3.66 -18.96 7.22
N ASP A 329 3.84 -19.20 8.52
CA ASP A 329 2.70 -19.36 9.41
C ASP A 329 1.79 -18.13 9.27
N SER A 330 0.54 -18.36 8.89
CA SER A 330 -0.46 -17.33 8.60
C SER A 330 -0.65 -16.32 9.73
N ARG A 331 -0.22 -16.67 10.95
CA ARG A 331 -0.19 -15.76 12.11
C ARG A 331 0.82 -14.62 11.97
N TYR A 332 1.85 -14.77 11.17
CA TYR A 332 2.95 -13.81 11.07
C TYR A 332 3.03 -13.13 9.71
N ALA A 333 2.91 -13.86 8.63
CA ALA A 333 2.83 -13.33 7.26
C ALA A 333 2.37 -14.42 6.29
N ALA A 334 1.64 -14.04 5.25
CA ALA A 334 1.30 -14.94 4.15
C ALA A 334 2.52 -15.07 3.20
N ILE A 335 3.55 -15.79 3.64
CA ILE A 335 4.75 -16.05 2.84
C ILE A 335 4.70 -17.48 2.37
N ASN A 336 4.90 -17.71 1.09
CA ASN A 336 4.99 -19.06 0.55
C ASN A 336 6.27 -19.75 1.02
N ASP A 337 6.10 -21.01 1.25
CA ASP A 337 6.93 -22.08 1.78
C ASP A 337 8.46 -22.04 1.52
N ALA A 338 9.18 -22.90 2.25
CA ALA A 338 10.63 -23.13 2.21
C ALA A 338 11.22 -23.41 0.82
N ILE A 339 10.38 -23.76 -0.17
CA ILE A 339 10.76 -23.97 -1.56
C ILE A 339 11.47 -22.76 -2.18
N VAL A 340 11.10 -21.55 -1.77
CA VAL A 340 11.66 -20.30 -2.28
C VAL A 340 12.75 -19.70 -1.38
N GLY A 341 13.33 -20.49 -0.48
CA GLY A 341 14.45 -20.07 0.36
C GLY A 341 14.06 -19.51 1.72
N ASN A 342 12.85 -19.80 2.19
CA ASN A 342 12.33 -19.40 3.49
C ASN A 342 12.63 -20.51 4.51
N TYR A 343 13.61 -20.31 5.39
CA TYR A 343 14.00 -21.31 6.39
C TYR A 343 14.65 -20.67 7.61
N ALA A 344 14.58 -21.41 8.72
CA ALA A 344 15.20 -21.04 9.99
C ALA A 344 16.38 -21.95 10.29
N PHE A 345 17.37 -21.43 11.01
CA PHE A 345 18.49 -22.19 11.51
C PHE A 345 19.07 -21.52 12.77
N MET A 346 19.90 -22.25 13.49
CA MET A 346 20.39 -21.81 14.79
C MET A 346 21.92 -21.87 14.86
N TRP A 347 22.45 -20.91 15.55
CA TRP A 347 23.88 -20.75 15.82
C TRP A 347 24.15 -20.75 17.32
N ASP A 348 25.25 -21.28 17.76
CA ASP A 348 25.68 -21.19 19.14
C ASP A 348 26.23 -19.79 19.49
N HIS A 349 26.59 -19.59 20.72
CA HIS A 349 27.18 -18.35 21.22
C HIS A 349 28.51 -17.95 20.53
N ARG A 350 29.17 -18.87 19.87
CA ARG A 350 30.40 -18.65 19.07
C ARG A 350 30.11 -18.51 17.58
N SER A 351 28.86 -18.42 17.17
CA SER A 351 28.44 -18.33 15.78
C SER A 351 28.74 -19.57 14.92
N ARG A 352 28.79 -20.75 15.55
CA ARG A 352 28.86 -22.04 14.88
C ARG A 352 27.43 -22.55 14.64
N ASN A 353 27.19 -23.10 13.47
CA ASN A 353 25.85 -23.64 13.15
C ASN A 353 25.60 -24.91 13.97
N ILE A 354 24.43 -24.92 14.68
CA ILE A 354 23.99 -26.05 15.51
C ILE A 354 22.64 -26.62 15.06
N SER A 355 21.89 -25.91 14.21
CA SER A 355 20.68 -26.41 13.56
C SER A 355 20.57 -25.81 12.18
N HIS A 356 20.42 -26.68 11.18
CA HIS A 356 20.27 -26.28 9.79
C HIS A 356 19.43 -27.34 9.06
N PRO A 357 18.60 -26.95 8.10
CA PRO A 357 17.91 -27.91 7.22
C PRO A 357 18.85 -28.91 6.51
N ARG A 358 20.12 -28.57 6.34
CA ARG A 358 21.14 -29.42 5.75
C ARG A 358 22.12 -29.85 6.86
N ASP A 359 22.09 -31.09 7.23
CA ASP A 359 22.85 -31.64 8.33
C ASP A 359 24.39 -31.49 8.14
N TYR A 360 24.87 -31.46 6.90
CA TYR A 360 26.28 -31.26 6.60
C TYR A 360 26.81 -29.84 6.85
N PHE A 361 25.94 -28.91 7.15
CA PHE A 361 26.28 -27.55 7.56
C PHE A 361 26.43 -27.41 9.09
N ILE A 362 25.88 -28.33 9.85
CA ILE A 362 26.02 -28.33 11.31
C ILE A 362 27.47 -28.64 11.71
N VAL A 363 28.01 -27.83 12.62
CA VAL A 363 29.35 -28.03 13.11
C VAL A 363 29.40 -29.23 14.04
N GLY A 364 30.18 -30.22 13.69
CA GLY A 364 30.33 -31.44 14.44
C GLY A 364 31.82 -31.79 14.73
N TYR A 365 32.00 -32.96 15.27
CA TYR A 365 33.32 -33.49 15.66
C TYR A 365 33.63 -34.76 14.88
N ASP A 366 34.89 -34.97 14.62
CA ASP A 366 35.39 -36.24 14.10
C ASP A 366 35.40 -37.29 15.23
N PRO A 367 34.61 -38.35 15.17
CA PRO A 367 34.48 -39.34 16.22
C PRO A 367 35.78 -40.16 16.43
N ALA A 368 36.69 -40.17 15.43
CA ALA A 368 37.99 -40.86 15.58
C ALA A 368 38.96 -40.10 16.45
N THR A 369 38.99 -38.76 16.31
CA THR A 369 39.97 -37.90 16.99
C THR A 369 39.35 -37.06 18.11
N GLY A 370 38.02 -36.87 18.13
CA GLY A 370 37.34 -35.96 19.05
C GLY A 370 37.61 -34.48 18.77
N GLN A 371 38.22 -34.18 17.64
CA GLN A 371 38.48 -32.82 17.20
C GLN A 371 37.28 -32.25 16.43
N GLN A 372 37.02 -30.96 16.59
CA GLN A 372 36.01 -30.28 15.81
C GLN A 372 36.44 -30.24 14.33
N VAL A 373 35.53 -30.52 13.42
CA VAL A 373 35.83 -30.44 11.97
C VAL A 373 36.18 -29.01 11.58
N THR A 374 37.06 -28.88 10.59
CA THR A 374 37.39 -27.58 10.02
C THR A 374 36.15 -26.96 9.35
N PRO A 375 35.80 -25.74 9.72
CA PRO A 375 34.65 -25.08 9.07
C PRO A 375 34.93 -24.81 7.58
N TRP A 376 33.87 -24.56 6.84
CA TRP A 376 34.00 -24.22 5.44
C TRP A 376 34.60 -22.82 5.27
N LEU A 377 35.80 -22.77 4.66
CA LEU A 377 36.60 -21.57 4.49
C LEU A 377 36.46 -21.02 3.06
N ASP A 378 36.77 -19.75 2.88
CA ASP A 378 37.06 -19.25 1.54
C ASP A 378 38.37 -19.79 1.01
N GLN A 379 38.52 -19.79 -0.33
CA GLN A 379 39.66 -20.39 -1.00
C GLN A 379 40.99 -19.85 -0.47
N GLY A 380 41.08 -18.52 -0.30
CA GLY A 380 42.32 -17.88 0.18
C GLY A 380 42.68 -18.27 1.62
N LEU A 381 41.71 -18.30 2.53
CA LEU A 381 41.91 -18.70 3.91
C LEU A 381 42.24 -20.20 4.01
N TYR A 382 41.61 -21.03 3.15
CA TYR A 382 41.90 -22.45 3.06
C TYR A 382 43.35 -22.71 2.63
N GLU A 383 43.82 -22.03 1.59
CA GLU A 383 45.23 -22.15 1.11
C GLU A 383 46.22 -21.68 2.16
N ALA A 384 45.94 -20.57 2.85
CA ALA A 384 46.76 -20.06 3.94
C ALA A 384 46.86 -21.07 5.11
N TRP A 385 45.74 -21.71 5.46
CA TRP A 385 45.73 -22.79 6.45
C TRP A 385 46.60 -23.97 6.01
N GLN A 386 46.38 -24.47 4.77
CA GLN A 386 47.18 -25.59 4.25
C GLN A 386 48.69 -25.26 4.24
N ALA A 387 49.05 -24.06 3.83
CA ALA A 387 50.44 -23.60 3.81
C ALA A 387 51.06 -23.48 5.22
N SER A 388 50.24 -23.25 6.25
CA SER A 388 50.71 -23.09 7.63
C SER A 388 51.18 -24.40 8.26
N GLY A 389 50.77 -25.56 7.77
CA GLY A 389 50.98 -26.88 8.34
C GLY A 389 50.42 -27.08 9.76
N LYS A 390 49.65 -26.13 10.28
CA LYS A 390 49.08 -26.18 11.63
C LYS A 390 47.73 -26.94 11.65
N PRO A 391 47.35 -27.53 12.78
CA PRO A 391 45.98 -27.95 12.99
C PRO A 391 45.03 -26.78 12.74
N SER A 392 43.83 -27.04 12.15
CA SER A 392 42.90 -25.97 11.76
C SER A 392 42.47 -25.08 12.92
N GLN A 393 42.26 -25.66 14.11
CA GLN A 393 41.87 -24.89 15.31
C GLN A 393 42.98 -23.92 15.74
N ASP A 394 44.24 -24.34 15.74
CA ASP A 394 45.37 -23.50 16.10
C ASP A 394 45.61 -22.39 15.06
N PHE A 395 45.41 -22.70 13.79
CA PHE A 395 45.47 -21.71 12.72
C PHE A 395 44.35 -20.67 12.85
N LEU A 396 43.11 -21.11 13.00
CA LEU A 396 41.95 -20.25 13.09
C LEU A 396 41.92 -19.40 14.36
N ALA A 397 42.54 -19.84 15.45
CA ALA A 397 42.71 -19.03 16.66
C ALA A 397 43.50 -17.73 16.41
N GLY A 398 44.33 -17.68 15.36
CA GLY A 398 45.07 -16.49 14.94
C GLY A 398 44.38 -15.66 13.87
N VAL A 399 43.19 -16.09 13.38
CA VAL A 399 42.47 -15.39 12.33
C VAL A 399 41.39 -14.47 12.96
N THR A 400 41.34 -13.21 12.51
CA THR A 400 40.34 -12.26 12.98
C THR A 400 38.94 -12.72 12.51
N PRO A 401 37.99 -12.94 13.44
CA PRO A 401 36.63 -13.32 13.08
C PRO A 401 35.92 -12.23 12.28
N PHE A 402 35.06 -12.60 11.33
CA PHE A 402 34.23 -11.74 10.49
C PHE A 402 35.00 -10.75 9.60
N ASP A 403 36.32 -10.99 9.39
CA ASP A 403 37.17 -10.06 8.65
C ASP A 403 36.96 -10.19 7.13
N GLY A 404 36.69 -9.07 6.47
CA GLY A 404 36.62 -8.95 5.01
C GLY A 404 35.57 -9.88 4.35
N GLN A 405 34.45 -10.16 5.01
CA GLN A 405 33.39 -11.00 4.43
C GLN A 405 32.79 -10.33 3.20
N SER A 406 32.67 -11.07 2.08
CA SER A 406 32.23 -10.54 0.81
C SER A 406 31.74 -11.65 -0.12
N LEU A 407 30.65 -11.38 -0.86
CA LEU A 407 30.14 -12.27 -1.92
C LEU A 407 31.13 -12.46 -3.09
N LYS A 408 32.20 -11.66 -3.18
CA LYS A 408 33.27 -11.82 -4.17
C LYS A 408 34.21 -12.95 -3.82
N LYS A 409 34.30 -13.34 -2.55
CA LYS A 409 35.12 -14.48 -2.11
C LYS A 409 34.45 -15.79 -2.51
N LYS A 410 35.27 -16.76 -2.92
CA LYS A 410 34.76 -18.08 -3.33
C LYS A 410 35.04 -19.10 -2.24
N PRO A 411 34.10 -20.03 -1.99
CA PRO A 411 34.33 -21.13 -1.06
C PRO A 411 35.41 -22.07 -1.56
N ALA A 412 36.14 -22.71 -0.65
CA ALA A 412 37.18 -23.66 -0.97
C ALA A 412 36.62 -24.93 -1.63
N ALA A 413 36.89 -25.10 -2.91
CA ALA A 413 36.40 -26.22 -3.70
C ALA A 413 36.91 -27.59 -3.17
N ALA A 414 38.12 -27.64 -2.57
CA ALA A 414 38.64 -28.86 -1.98
C ALA A 414 37.78 -29.35 -0.82
N GLN A 415 37.26 -28.45 0.04
CA GLN A 415 36.40 -28.83 1.16
C GLN A 415 35.04 -29.35 0.67
N VAL A 416 34.45 -28.73 -0.38
CA VAL A 416 33.24 -29.23 -1.02
C VAL A 416 33.44 -30.65 -1.55
N LYS A 417 34.57 -30.89 -2.23
CA LYS A 417 34.93 -32.23 -2.74
C LYS A 417 35.17 -33.25 -1.62
N ALA A 418 35.70 -32.80 -0.50
CA ALA A 418 35.92 -33.65 0.68
C ALA A 418 34.64 -33.89 1.49
N GLY A 419 33.58 -33.05 1.29
CA GLY A 419 32.34 -33.07 2.04
C GLY A 419 32.43 -32.46 3.44
N THR A 420 33.40 -31.57 3.67
CA THR A 420 33.64 -30.91 4.96
C THR A 420 33.28 -29.43 4.85
N VAL A 421 32.00 -29.14 4.96
CA VAL A 421 31.42 -27.82 4.71
C VAL A 421 30.60 -27.28 5.90
N ALA A 422 31.01 -27.58 7.11
CA ALA A 422 30.40 -27.10 8.34
C ALA A 422 30.43 -25.56 8.41
N LEU A 423 29.37 -24.93 8.86
CA LEU A 423 29.26 -23.46 8.87
C LEU A 423 29.69 -22.87 10.21
N ASP A 424 30.70 -22.04 10.15
CA ASP A 424 31.09 -21.17 11.25
C ASP A 424 31.15 -19.73 10.74
N CYS A 425 30.21 -18.92 11.16
CA CYS A 425 30.04 -17.54 10.67
C CYS A 425 31.31 -16.69 10.87
N ARG A 426 32.14 -17.00 11.85
CA ARG A 426 33.38 -16.27 12.11
C ARG A 426 34.34 -16.31 10.93
N TYR A 427 34.33 -17.42 10.17
CA TYR A 427 35.29 -17.72 9.11
C TYR A 427 34.63 -17.95 7.74
N LEU A 428 33.30 -17.80 7.67
CA LEU A 428 32.51 -17.95 6.44
C LEU A 428 32.60 -16.68 5.58
N ASN A 429 33.80 -16.40 5.07
CA ASN A 429 34.14 -15.10 4.47
C ASN A 429 33.44 -14.80 3.13
N PHE A 430 32.76 -15.77 2.51
CA PHE A 430 31.92 -15.60 1.33
C PHE A 430 30.44 -15.36 1.68
N SER A 431 30.10 -15.18 2.97
CA SER A 431 28.75 -14.98 3.48
C SER A 431 28.69 -13.73 4.37
N PRO A 432 28.59 -12.52 3.79
CA PRO A 432 28.63 -11.26 4.54
C PRO A 432 27.45 -11.09 5.52
N GLN A 433 26.36 -11.82 5.37
CA GLN A 433 25.24 -11.84 6.32
C GLN A 433 25.68 -12.28 7.73
N CYS A 434 26.74 -13.06 7.84
CA CYS A 434 27.28 -13.49 9.12
C CYS A 434 27.70 -12.32 10.01
N ALA A 435 28.37 -11.32 9.44
CA ALA A 435 28.73 -10.10 10.17
C ALA A 435 27.49 -9.31 10.63
N GLY A 436 26.46 -9.21 9.78
CA GLY A 436 25.20 -8.56 10.13
C GLY A 436 24.48 -9.27 11.28
N TRP A 437 24.35 -10.59 11.24
CA TRP A 437 23.77 -11.36 12.35
C TRP A 437 24.56 -11.23 13.65
N ASN A 438 25.90 -11.22 13.53
CA ASN A 438 26.77 -11.00 14.68
C ASN A 438 26.50 -9.65 15.33
N GLN A 439 26.48 -8.58 14.54
CA GLN A 439 26.22 -7.22 15.01
C GLN A 439 24.87 -7.09 15.72
N LEU A 440 23.82 -7.72 15.19
CA LEU A 440 22.50 -7.69 15.79
C LEU A 440 22.42 -8.41 17.14
N THR A 441 23.19 -9.51 17.30
CA THR A 441 23.01 -10.43 18.43
C THR A 441 24.10 -10.39 19.46
N GLU A 442 25.27 -9.79 19.20
CA GLU A 442 26.43 -9.82 20.11
C GLU A 442 26.15 -9.19 21.47
N GLN A 443 25.21 -8.23 21.56
CA GLN A 443 24.78 -7.60 22.80
C GLN A 443 23.48 -8.18 23.36
N GLY A 444 23.04 -9.35 22.87
CA GLY A 444 21.77 -9.97 23.30
C GLY A 444 20.55 -9.41 22.58
N GLY A 445 20.74 -8.70 21.46
CA GLY A 445 19.70 -8.04 20.69
C GLY A 445 19.04 -8.94 19.65
N SER A 446 18.15 -8.32 18.90
CA SER A 446 17.49 -8.88 17.72
C SER A 446 17.27 -7.79 16.67
N GLY A 447 17.00 -8.19 15.44
CA GLY A 447 16.70 -7.27 14.35
C GLY A 447 16.75 -7.97 12.99
N SER A 448 16.68 -7.16 11.95
CA SER A 448 16.71 -7.64 10.56
C SER A 448 17.53 -6.73 9.65
N PHE A 449 17.91 -7.27 8.51
CA PHE A 449 18.46 -6.52 7.38
C PHE A 449 18.16 -7.26 6.08
N ALA A 450 18.14 -6.49 4.99
CA ALA A 450 18.00 -7.06 3.65
C ALA A 450 19.37 -7.38 3.06
N ILE A 451 19.48 -8.48 2.33
CA ILE A 451 20.70 -8.88 1.63
C ILE A 451 20.36 -9.56 0.30
N PHE A 452 21.10 -9.22 -0.74
CA PHE A 452 21.07 -9.97 -1.99
C PHE A 452 21.98 -11.21 -1.86
N PHE A 453 21.39 -12.41 -1.87
CA PHE A 453 22.13 -13.65 -1.71
C PHE A 453 21.49 -14.78 -2.52
N SER A 454 22.29 -15.54 -3.23
CA SER A 454 21.85 -16.64 -4.13
C SER A 454 20.88 -16.22 -5.21
N GLY A 455 21.06 -15.00 -5.77
CA GLY A 455 20.22 -14.47 -6.84
C GLY A 455 18.87 -13.91 -6.36
N LEU A 456 18.63 -13.83 -5.05
CA LEU A 456 17.41 -13.34 -4.44
C LEU A 456 17.66 -12.22 -3.45
N ASP A 457 16.77 -11.25 -3.41
CA ASP A 457 16.67 -10.31 -2.30
C ASP A 457 16.01 -11.02 -1.12
N LYS A 458 16.73 -11.07 0.00
CA LYS A 458 16.26 -11.75 1.21
C LYS A 458 16.20 -10.78 2.37
N LEU A 459 15.10 -10.83 3.08
CA LEU A 459 15.02 -10.32 4.43
C LEU A 459 15.57 -11.40 5.36
N THR A 460 16.60 -11.07 6.13
CA THR A 460 17.13 -11.98 7.14
C THR A 460 17.03 -11.35 8.51
N THR A 461 16.61 -12.15 9.48
CA THR A 461 16.46 -11.73 10.87
C THR A 461 17.39 -12.52 11.75
N ALA A 462 17.75 -11.97 12.90
CA ALA A 462 18.46 -12.68 13.94
C ALA A 462 17.95 -12.26 15.33
N ALA A 463 17.90 -13.22 16.27
CA ALA A 463 17.57 -12.94 17.66
C ALA A 463 18.43 -13.80 18.60
N ALA A 464 19.01 -13.18 19.60
CA ALA A 464 19.79 -13.88 20.62
C ALA A 464 18.88 -14.79 21.48
N ILE A 465 19.38 -15.94 21.88
CA ILE A 465 18.70 -16.91 22.74
C ILE A 465 19.08 -16.60 24.20
N PRO A 466 18.18 -15.97 24.99
CA PRO A 466 18.51 -15.44 26.32
C PRO A 466 18.57 -16.55 27.39
N TYR A 467 19.47 -17.49 27.22
CA TYR A 467 19.74 -18.55 28.17
C TYR A 467 21.17 -18.41 28.71
N TYR A 468 21.33 -18.19 30.00
CA TYR A 468 22.59 -17.72 30.61
C TYR A 468 23.14 -18.66 31.67
N THR A 469 22.72 -19.92 31.73
CA THR A 469 23.24 -20.90 32.70
C THR A 469 24.60 -21.42 32.30
N GLY A 470 25.46 -21.64 33.27
CA GLY A 470 26.82 -22.18 33.08
C GLY A 470 27.69 -21.28 32.21
N GLN A 471 28.35 -21.87 31.22
CA GLN A 471 29.25 -21.11 30.30
C GLN A 471 28.54 -20.01 29.51
N TYR A 472 27.26 -20.12 29.34
CA TYR A 472 26.46 -19.13 28.58
C TYR A 472 26.23 -17.84 29.36
N GLY A 473 26.44 -17.83 30.68
CA GLY A 473 26.34 -16.61 31.50
C GLY A 473 27.43 -15.58 31.20
N TYR A 474 28.52 -15.97 30.56
CA TYR A 474 29.59 -15.07 30.13
C TYR A 474 29.34 -14.45 28.75
N SER A 475 28.32 -14.92 28.01
CA SER A 475 27.95 -14.41 26.69
C SER A 475 26.72 -13.56 26.79
N ARG A 476 26.77 -12.30 26.33
CA ARG A 476 25.55 -11.46 26.22
C ARG A 476 24.53 -12.04 25.24
N ARG A 477 24.97 -12.86 24.32
CA ARG A 477 24.14 -13.60 23.35
C ARG A 477 23.43 -14.80 23.99
N GLY A 478 23.85 -15.21 25.20
CA GLY A 478 23.35 -16.41 25.87
C GLY A 478 23.76 -17.68 25.14
N PHE A 479 22.83 -18.62 24.94
CA PHE A 479 23.10 -19.92 24.27
C PHE A 479 23.57 -19.77 22.83
N GLY A 480 23.05 -18.75 22.14
CA GLY A 480 23.35 -18.49 20.74
C GLY A 480 22.32 -17.56 20.11
N PHE A 481 21.99 -17.79 18.86
CA PHE A 481 20.96 -17.02 18.19
C PHE A 481 20.25 -17.82 17.10
N VAL A 482 18.99 -17.47 16.89
CA VAL A 482 18.15 -17.98 15.79
C VAL A 482 18.24 -16.99 14.65
N THR A 483 18.29 -17.49 13.42
CA THR A 483 18.17 -16.70 12.21
C THR A 483 17.07 -17.28 11.33
N ILE A 484 16.30 -16.38 10.71
CA ILE A 484 15.30 -16.73 9.71
C ILE A 484 15.59 -15.93 8.45
N GLY A 485 15.64 -16.62 7.32
CA GLY A 485 15.71 -16.01 5.99
C GLY A 485 14.37 -16.09 5.29
N ALA A 486 13.93 -15.00 4.65
CA ALA A 486 12.71 -14.96 3.87
C ALA A 486 12.93 -14.21 2.56
N ASN A 487 12.32 -14.69 1.48
CA ASN A 487 12.40 -14.08 0.16
C ASN A 487 11.51 -12.82 0.12
N VAL A 488 12.09 -11.69 -0.24
CA VAL A 488 11.38 -10.41 -0.33
C VAL A 488 10.32 -10.42 -1.44
N ASP A 489 10.57 -11.12 -2.55
CA ASP A 489 9.61 -11.20 -3.66
C ASP A 489 8.28 -11.84 -3.24
N ASP A 490 8.30 -12.72 -2.23
CA ASP A 490 7.08 -13.36 -1.73
C ASP A 490 6.16 -12.35 -1.02
N PHE A 491 6.72 -11.35 -0.36
CA PHE A 491 5.95 -10.27 0.27
C PHE A 491 5.29 -9.37 -0.77
N HIS A 492 5.97 -9.18 -1.90
CA HIS A 492 5.53 -8.27 -2.96
C HIS A 492 4.54 -8.90 -3.94
N ARG A 493 4.39 -10.22 -3.92
CA ARG A 493 3.58 -10.95 -4.92
C ARG A 493 2.16 -10.39 -5.04
N ALA A 494 1.47 -10.21 -3.91
CA ALA A 494 0.10 -9.69 -3.90
C ALA A 494 0.03 -8.24 -4.43
N ALA A 495 1.00 -7.39 -4.06
CA ALA A 495 1.07 -6.01 -4.55
C ALA A 495 1.43 -5.96 -6.03
N THR A 496 2.37 -6.82 -6.48
CA THR A 496 2.79 -6.91 -7.88
C THR A 496 1.66 -7.43 -8.77
N GLU A 497 0.90 -8.43 -8.31
CA GLU A 497 -0.28 -8.90 -9.03
C GLU A 497 -1.37 -7.84 -9.10
N SER A 498 -1.58 -7.08 -8.02
CA SER A 498 -2.50 -5.96 -8.00
C SER A 498 -2.05 -4.84 -8.95
N ALA A 499 -0.76 -4.50 -8.95
CA ALA A 499 -0.16 -3.56 -9.90
C ALA A 499 -0.36 -4.00 -11.36
N LYS A 500 -0.17 -5.29 -11.63
CA LYS A 500 -0.41 -5.87 -12.96
C LYS A 500 -1.88 -5.74 -13.39
N ARG A 501 -2.83 -6.01 -12.47
CA ARG A 501 -4.27 -5.82 -12.73
C ARG A 501 -4.61 -4.35 -12.96
N ILE A 502 -4.06 -3.45 -12.16
CA ILE A 502 -4.22 -2.00 -12.33
C ILE A 502 -3.64 -1.58 -13.70
N GLY A 503 -2.44 -2.03 -14.05
CA GLY A 503 -1.83 -1.76 -15.35
C GLY A 503 -2.66 -2.28 -16.54
N GLN A 504 -3.26 -3.46 -16.41
CA GLN A 504 -4.18 -4.01 -17.41
C GLN A 504 -5.45 -3.16 -17.52
N ALA A 505 -6.07 -2.79 -16.39
CA ALA A 505 -7.24 -1.94 -16.36
C ALA A 505 -6.97 -0.55 -16.96
N ILE A 506 -5.79 0.04 -16.67
CA ILE A 506 -5.35 1.30 -17.29
C ILE A 506 -5.21 1.14 -18.81
N THR A 507 -4.62 0.04 -19.27
CA THR A 507 -4.43 -0.22 -20.70
C THR A 507 -5.78 -0.40 -21.42
N GLU A 508 -6.72 -1.08 -20.79
CA GLU A 508 -8.07 -1.28 -21.30
C GLU A 508 -8.87 0.02 -21.33
N THR A 509 -8.77 0.80 -20.26
CA THR A 509 -9.35 2.14 -20.17
C THR A 509 -8.74 3.08 -21.21
N ASP A 510 -7.43 3.06 -21.43
CA ASP A 510 -6.76 3.85 -22.50
C ASP A 510 -7.31 3.48 -23.88
N LYS A 511 -7.50 2.19 -24.13
CA LYS A 511 -8.07 1.70 -25.39
C LYS A 511 -9.51 2.17 -25.61
N GLU A 512 -10.35 2.11 -24.55
CA GLU A 512 -11.69 2.67 -24.61
C GLU A 512 -11.69 4.19 -24.80
N PHE A 513 -10.80 4.90 -24.13
CA PHE A 513 -10.65 6.34 -24.31
C PHE A 513 -10.23 6.71 -25.73
N GLN A 514 -9.29 5.97 -26.32
CA GLN A 514 -8.87 6.18 -27.71
C GLN A 514 -10.04 5.95 -28.67
N GLN A 515 -10.84 4.88 -28.46
CA GLN A 515 -12.01 4.61 -29.28
C GLN A 515 -13.08 5.71 -29.14
N LYS A 516 -13.37 6.14 -27.91
CA LYS A 516 -14.31 7.25 -27.66
C LYS A 516 -13.81 8.57 -28.23
N ARG A 517 -12.50 8.82 -28.18
CA ARG A 517 -11.87 10.01 -28.77
C ARG A 517 -11.98 10.01 -30.31
N GLU A 518 -11.79 8.86 -30.93
CA GLU A 518 -11.96 8.73 -32.40
C GLU A 518 -13.42 8.88 -32.78
N ALA A 519 -14.35 8.29 -32.05
CA ALA A 519 -15.79 8.47 -32.26
C ALA A 519 -16.18 9.95 -32.11
N LEU A 520 -15.74 10.62 -31.03
CA LEU A 520 -16.01 12.03 -30.80
C LEU A 520 -15.43 12.92 -31.92
N ARG A 521 -14.21 12.61 -32.40
CA ARG A 521 -13.63 13.30 -33.57
C ARG A 521 -14.46 13.07 -34.84
N GLY A 522 -14.96 11.85 -35.02
CA GLY A 522 -15.86 11.50 -36.10
C GLY A 522 -17.16 12.32 -36.05
N ASP A 523 -17.77 12.37 -34.88
CA ASP A 523 -19.01 13.12 -34.64
C ASP A 523 -18.82 14.64 -34.83
N ILE A 524 -17.74 15.20 -34.28
CA ILE A 524 -17.39 16.62 -34.49
C ILE A 524 -17.19 16.90 -35.99
N ARG A 525 -16.46 16.05 -36.71
CA ARG A 525 -16.24 16.19 -38.14
C ARG A 525 -17.55 16.11 -38.93
N ASN A 526 -18.40 15.17 -38.61
CA ASN A 526 -19.71 15.00 -39.25
C ASN A 526 -20.65 16.18 -38.97
N ASN A 527 -20.70 16.63 -37.73
CA ASN A 527 -21.51 17.80 -37.35
C ASN A 527 -20.98 19.08 -38.00
N LEU A 528 -19.64 19.27 -38.08
CA LEU A 528 -19.02 20.37 -38.79
C LEU A 528 -19.35 20.31 -40.29
N ALA A 529 -19.28 19.11 -40.90
CA ALA A 529 -19.59 18.93 -42.31
C ALA A 529 -21.11 19.21 -42.58
N GLN A 530 -22.00 18.77 -41.71
CA GLN A 530 -23.42 19.09 -41.81
C GLN A 530 -23.70 20.57 -41.63
N THR A 531 -23.08 21.20 -40.61
CA THR A 531 -23.22 22.65 -40.38
C THR A 531 -22.65 23.44 -41.54
N ALA A 532 -21.52 23.01 -42.10
CA ALA A 532 -20.92 23.59 -43.32
C ALA A 532 -21.84 23.48 -44.54
N GLY A 533 -22.40 22.26 -44.71
CA GLY A 533 -23.37 22.01 -45.79
C GLY A 533 -24.63 22.93 -45.67
N ALA A 534 -25.14 23.06 -44.46
CA ALA A 534 -26.28 23.92 -44.16
C ALA A 534 -25.98 25.41 -44.38
N LEU A 535 -24.79 25.86 -43.90
CA LEU A 535 -24.28 27.23 -44.15
C LEU A 535 -24.07 27.51 -45.62
N THR A 536 -23.53 26.57 -46.35
CA THR A 536 -23.28 26.70 -47.79
C THR A 536 -24.62 26.77 -48.55
N LEU A 537 -25.56 25.88 -48.23
CA LEU A 537 -26.89 25.88 -48.84
C LEU A 537 -27.66 27.14 -48.48
N SER A 538 -27.65 27.57 -47.21
CA SER A 538 -28.34 28.81 -46.84
C SER A 538 -27.75 30.05 -47.48
N THR A 539 -26.41 30.10 -47.59
CA THR A 539 -25.71 31.18 -48.28
C THR A 539 -26.03 31.20 -49.79
N LEU A 540 -26.09 30.02 -50.43
CA LEU A 540 -26.50 29.89 -51.82
C LEU A 540 -27.96 30.35 -52.04
N VAL A 541 -28.87 29.93 -51.18
CA VAL A 541 -30.26 30.35 -51.22
C VAL A 541 -30.38 31.89 -51.06
N MET A 542 -29.65 32.45 -50.09
CA MET A 542 -29.62 33.88 -49.85
C MET A 542 -29.02 34.65 -51.04
N VAL A 543 -27.98 34.14 -51.68
CA VAL A 543 -27.37 34.73 -52.89
C VAL A 543 -28.39 34.74 -54.04
N VAL A 544 -29.06 33.60 -54.27
CA VAL A 544 -30.13 33.51 -55.30
C VAL A 544 -31.27 34.48 -54.99
N LEU A 545 -31.73 34.53 -53.72
CA LEU A 545 -32.77 35.45 -53.28
C LEU A 545 -32.35 36.93 -53.53
N VAL A 546 -31.08 37.27 -53.15
CA VAL A 546 -30.55 38.63 -53.39
C VAL A 546 -30.54 38.99 -54.89
N ILE A 547 -30.12 38.03 -55.74
CA ILE A 547 -30.15 38.24 -57.22
C ILE A 547 -31.58 38.45 -57.71
N ILE A 548 -32.51 37.61 -57.24
CA ILE A 548 -33.92 37.77 -57.64
C ILE A 548 -34.48 39.12 -57.16
N VAL A 549 -34.21 39.52 -55.92
CA VAL A 549 -34.64 40.81 -55.37
C VAL A 549 -33.97 41.96 -56.11
N ALA A 550 -32.66 41.82 -56.45
CA ALA A 550 -31.93 42.82 -57.20
C ALA A 550 -32.51 43.04 -58.63
N ILE A 551 -32.87 41.93 -59.31
CA ILE A 551 -33.55 42.01 -60.63
C ILE A 551 -34.94 42.63 -60.49
N TRP A 552 -35.71 42.19 -59.49
CA TRP A 552 -37.05 42.72 -59.23
C TRP A 552 -36.99 44.21 -58.87
N MET A 553 -36.09 44.62 -57.96
CA MET A 553 -35.90 46.03 -57.59
C MET A 553 -35.46 46.88 -58.77
N ALA A 554 -34.49 46.39 -59.58
CA ALA A 554 -34.08 47.12 -60.75
C ALA A 554 -35.18 47.30 -61.80
N GLN A 555 -36.05 46.28 -61.98
CA GLN A 555 -37.22 46.36 -62.84
C GLN A 555 -38.27 47.33 -62.23
N PHE A 556 -38.49 47.23 -60.92
CA PHE A 556 -39.43 48.07 -60.22
C PHE A 556 -39.06 49.55 -60.27
N ILE A 557 -37.81 49.90 -60.00
CA ILE A 557 -37.31 51.27 -60.01
C ILE A 557 -37.30 51.83 -61.44
N THR A 558 -36.78 51.06 -62.42
CA THR A 558 -36.69 51.52 -63.79
C THR A 558 -38.08 51.78 -64.39
N ARG A 559 -39.05 50.88 -64.09
CA ARG A 559 -40.40 51.02 -64.60
C ARG A 559 -41.10 52.25 -64.04
N ARG A 560 -40.83 52.64 -62.79
CA ARG A 560 -41.36 53.81 -62.13
C ARG A 560 -40.73 55.12 -62.62
N ILE A 561 -39.40 55.13 -62.83
CA ILE A 561 -38.70 56.26 -63.34
C ILE A 561 -39.23 56.63 -64.79
N THR A 562 -39.44 55.59 -65.64
CA THR A 562 -39.92 55.79 -66.99
C THR A 562 -41.35 56.33 -66.98
N SER A 563 -42.20 55.85 -66.08
CA SER A 563 -43.63 56.39 -65.99
C SER A 563 -43.65 57.80 -65.40
N MET A 564 -42.73 58.24 -64.59
CA MET A 564 -42.53 59.59 -64.10
C MET A 564 -42.09 60.54 -65.15
N ILE A 565 -41.16 60.12 -65.97
CA ILE A 565 -40.67 60.95 -67.14
C ILE A 565 -41.76 61.19 -68.12
N ASP A 566 -42.66 60.20 -68.40
CA ASP A 566 -43.81 60.37 -69.22
C ASP A 566 -44.84 61.30 -68.62
N GLY A 567 -45.08 61.15 -67.29
CA GLY A 567 -46.03 62.00 -66.55
C GLY A 567 -45.55 63.43 -66.37
N LEU A 568 -44.25 63.69 -66.15
CA LEU A 568 -43.68 65.05 -66.20
C LEU A 568 -43.77 65.69 -67.61
N GLY A 569 -43.57 64.89 -68.63
CA GLY A 569 -43.75 65.36 -70.02
C GLY A 569 -45.17 65.80 -70.27
N ARG A 570 -46.18 65.19 -69.80
CA ARG A 570 -47.53 65.59 -69.84
C ARG A 570 -47.85 66.83 -69.01
N PHE A 571 -47.27 66.94 -67.83
CA PHE A 571 -47.43 68.12 -66.97
C PHE A 571 -46.73 69.35 -67.63
N GLN A 572 -45.53 69.14 -68.23
CA GLN A 572 -44.79 70.15 -68.97
C GLN A 572 -45.56 70.55 -70.20
N ALA A 573 -46.42 69.69 -70.76
CA ALA A 573 -47.34 69.97 -71.88
C ALA A 573 -48.62 70.68 -71.49
N GLY A 574 -48.78 71.06 -70.15
CA GLY A 574 -49.88 71.92 -69.77
C GLY A 574 -51.10 71.21 -69.14
N ASP A 575 -51.08 69.96 -69.04
CA ASP A 575 -52.15 69.20 -68.29
C ASP A 575 -51.96 69.32 -66.81
N LEU A 576 -52.26 70.39 -66.22
CA LEU A 576 -52.10 70.71 -64.80
C LEU A 576 -53.09 69.88 -63.90
N SER A 577 -54.04 69.13 -64.51
CA SER A 577 -54.90 68.19 -63.78
C SER A 577 -54.38 66.81 -63.70
N HIS A 578 -53.26 66.55 -64.44
CA HIS A 578 -52.65 65.22 -64.37
C HIS A 578 -51.92 65.08 -63.06
N ARG A 579 -52.38 64.16 -62.26
CA ARG A 579 -51.62 63.70 -61.09
C ARG A 579 -50.90 62.46 -61.45
N LEU A 580 -49.58 62.46 -61.11
CA LEU A 580 -48.84 61.27 -61.13
C LEU A 580 -49.48 60.31 -60.13
N GLN A 581 -49.76 59.09 -60.58
CA GLN A 581 -50.28 58.10 -59.67
C GLN A 581 -49.30 57.79 -58.54
N ALA A 582 -49.44 58.47 -57.42
CA ALA A 582 -48.71 58.28 -56.22
C ALA A 582 -49.17 56.98 -55.50
N ARG A 583 -48.97 55.82 -56.19
CA ARG A 583 -49.34 54.51 -55.59
C ARG A 583 -48.30 53.93 -54.70
N SER A 584 -47.23 54.61 -54.52
CA SER A 584 -46.09 54.10 -53.65
C SER A 584 -45.80 55.14 -52.58
N ALA A 585 -45.27 54.59 -51.43
CA ALA A 585 -44.91 55.35 -50.25
C ALA A 585 -43.41 55.68 -50.22
N ASP A 586 -42.64 55.39 -51.30
CA ASP A 586 -41.21 55.64 -51.46
C ASP A 586 -40.94 57.04 -52.05
N GLU A 587 -39.62 57.36 -52.18
CA GLU A 587 -39.15 58.60 -52.72
C GLU A 587 -39.73 58.88 -54.15
N MET A 588 -40.04 57.79 -54.89
CA MET A 588 -40.71 57.91 -56.21
C MET A 588 -42.17 58.27 -56.01
N GLY A 589 -42.87 57.71 -55.00
CA GLY A 589 -44.20 58.14 -54.60
C GLY A 589 -44.19 59.50 -53.89
N GLU A 590 -43.02 59.81 -53.19
CA GLU A 590 -42.81 61.10 -52.57
C GLU A 590 -42.52 62.17 -53.62
N LEU A 591 -41.72 61.83 -54.64
CA LEU A 591 -41.57 62.69 -55.77
C LEU A 591 -42.86 62.88 -56.57
N ALA A 592 -43.68 61.80 -56.74
CA ALA A 592 -45.06 61.87 -57.25
C ALA A 592 -45.97 62.58 -56.31
N ARG A 593 -45.88 62.41 -54.98
CA ARG A 593 -46.59 63.13 -53.95
C ARG A 593 -46.01 64.52 -53.71
N SER A 594 -44.73 64.72 -53.80
CA SER A 594 -44.09 66.01 -53.73
C SER A 594 -44.35 66.82 -54.98
N PHE A 595 -44.43 66.12 -56.09
CA PHE A 595 -45.02 66.65 -57.28
C PHE A 595 -46.52 66.89 -57.12
N ASN A 596 -47.29 65.95 -56.53
CA ASN A 596 -48.66 66.12 -56.17
C ASN A 596 -48.88 66.98 -54.91
N ARG A 597 -47.87 67.03 -53.95
CA ARG A 597 -47.76 67.84 -52.74
C ARG A 597 -47.04 69.18 -52.95
N MET A 598 -46.22 69.27 -53.91
CA MET A 598 -46.24 70.59 -54.55
C MET A 598 -47.68 70.90 -54.92
N ALA A 599 -48.51 69.86 -55.01
CA ALA A 599 -49.95 69.98 -55.11
C ALA A 599 -50.64 69.71 -53.77
N ASP A 600 -50.11 69.12 -52.81
CA ASP A 600 -50.71 68.92 -51.48
C ASP A 600 -49.63 68.69 -50.45
N THR A 601 -49.43 69.69 -49.67
CA THR A 601 -48.48 69.67 -48.55
C THR A 601 -48.97 68.79 -47.41
N VAL A 602 -48.09 68.01 -46.90
CA VAL A 602 -48.07 67.49 -45.53
C VAL A 602 -49.03 66.33 -45.17
N GLN A 603 -48.46 65.25 -44.72
CA GLN A 603 -48.82 64.61 -43.44
C GLN A 603 -47.94 63.36 -43.15
N GLU A 604 -47.24 63.52 -42.19
CA GLU A 604 -47.11 62.91 -40.84
C GLU A 604 -46.71 61.42 -40.75
N SER A 605 -45.64 61.12 -40.18
CA SER A 605 -45.06 60.76 -38.88
C SER A 605 -45.57 59.49 -38.25
N PHE A 606 -44.63 58.87 -37.60
CA PHE A 606 -44.69 57.90 -36.48
C PHE A 606 -44.71 56.37 -36.77
N LYS A 607 -43.74 55.60 -36.33
CA LYS A 607 -43.66 54.88 -35.04
C LYS A 607 -42.51 53.90 -34.90
N ARG A 608 -42.05 53.83 -33.66
CA ARG A 608 -40.82 53.12 -33.21
C ARG A 608 -41.10 51.83 -32.46
N SER A 609 -40.06 51.07 -32.34
CA SER A 609 -39.59 50.34 -31.15
C SER A 609 -40.12 48.92 -30.86
N GLU A 610 -39.22 48.12 -30.70
CA GLU A 610 -38.99 47.04 -29.68
C GLU A 610 -38.33 45.79 -30.26
N ASP A 611 -37.21 45.41 -29.75
CA ASP A 611 -36.85 44.06 -29.30
C ASP A 611 -35.36 43.92 -28.97
N GLY A 612 -35.10 43.77 -27.73
CA GLY A 612 -33.72 43.60 -27.23
C GLY A 612 -33.59 42.71 -25.99
N ARG A 613 -34.57 41.90 -25.64
CA ARG A 613 -34.58 41.30 -24.29
C ARG A 613 -34.45 39.76 -24.15
N ALA A 614 -34.54 39.00 -25.19
CA ALA A 614 -34.77 37.57 -25.06
C ALA A 614 -33.51 36.66 -25.00
N ARG A 615 -32.28 37.17 -25.12
CA ARG A 615 -31.10 36.31 -25.32
C ARG A 615 -30.26 36.00 -24.09
N ALA A 616 -30.55 36.62 -22.95
CA ALA A 616 -29.73 36.42 -21.73
C ALA A 616 -30.17 35.24 -20.84
N GLU A 617 -31.42 34.80 -20.99
CA GLU A 617 -32.00 33.81 -20.05
C GLU A 617 -31.68 32.34 -20.38
N GLU A 618 -31.31 32.02 -21.60
CA GLU A 618 -31.12 30.61 -22.04
C GLU A 618 -29.77 30.01 -21.62
N ALA A 619 -28.71 30.81 -21.47
CA ALA A 619 -27.40 30.34 -21.13
C ALA A 619 -27.21 29.85 -19.67
N ASN A 620 -28.04 30.42 -18.78
CA ASN A 620 -27.95 30.11 -17.34
C ASN A 620 -28.63 28.77 -16.95
N LYS A 621 -29.61 28.36 -17.79
CA LYS A 621 -30.34 27.10 -17.54
C LYS A 621 -29.50 25.84 -17.82
N LEU A 622 -28.70 25.88 -18.89
CA LEU A 622 -27.87 24.73 -19.30
C LEU A 622 -26.77 24.36 -18.31
N LYS A 623 -26.18 25.34 -17.60
CA LYS A 623 -25.13 25.11 -16.60
C LYS A 623 -25.64 24.33 -15.36
N SER A 624 -26.90 24.61 -14.99
CA SER A 624 -27.53 24.02 -13.80
C SER A 624 -27.98 22.57 -14.01
N ASP A 625 -28.50 22.28 -15.22
CA ASP A 625 -28.99 20.93 -15.54
C ASP A 625 -27.84 19.90 -15.67
N PHE A 626 -26.66 20.34 -16.13
CA PHE A 626 -25.47 19.52 -16.20
C PHE A 626 -24.98 19.09 -14.81
N LEU A 627 -24.91 20.01 -13.85
CA LEU A 627 -24.42 19.72 -12.49
C LEU A 627 -25.39 18.80 -11.72
N ALA A 628 -26.70 18.92 -11.96
CA ALA A 628 -27.69 18.05 -11.33
C ALA A 628 -27.57 16.59 -11.83
N SER A 629 -27.34 16.39 -13.15
CA SER A 629 -27.19 15.06 -13.75
C SER A 629 -25.92 14.37 -13.27
N MET A 630 -24.78 15.08 -13.23
CA MET A 630 -23.50 14.53 -12.77
C MET A 630 -23.56 14.04 -11.32
N SER A 631 -24.35 14.70 -10.47
CA SER A 631 -24.56 14.27 -9.08
C SER A 631 -25.18 12.89 -8.96
N HIS A 632 -26.21 12.66 -9.75
CA HIS A 632 -26.92 11.38 -9.70
C HIS A 632 -26.05 10.23 -10.22
N GLU A 633 -25.27 10.51 -11.29
CA GLU A 633 -24.34 9.56 -11.90
C GLU A 633 -23.17 9.16 -11.00
N LEU A 634 -22.71 10.07 -10.12
CA LEU A 634 -21.65 9.79 -9.16
C LEU A 634 -22.16 9.13 -7.87
N ARG A 635 -23.36 9.46 -7.42
CA ARG A 635 -23.95 8.92 -6.19
C ARG A 635 -24.29 7.42 -6.30
N THR A 636 -24.75 6.97 -7.45
CA THR A 636 -25.20 5.58 -7.65
C THR A 636 -24.07 4.56 -7.46
N PRO A 637 -22.90 4.65 -8.14
CA PRO A 637 -21.80 3.71 -7.93
C PRO A 637 -21.19 3.83 -6.52
N LEU A 638 -21.19 5.04 -5.96
CA LEU A 638 -20.60 5.27 -4.64
C LEU A 638 -21.46 4.65 -3.52
N ASN A 639 -22.78 4.73 -3.61
CA ASN A 639 -23.68 4.02 -2.70
C ASN A 639 -23.54 2.48 -2.84
N GLY A 640 -23.22 1.98 -4.04
CA GLY A 640 -22.89 0.57 -4.25
C GLY A 640 -21.63 0.14 -3.50
N ILE A 641 -20.57 0.94 -3.59
CA ILE A 641 -19.29 0.68 -2.87
C ILE A 641 -19.53 0.71 -1.35
N LEU A 642 -20.26 1.70 -0.85
CA LEU A 642 -20.61 1.82 0.57
C LEU A 642 -21.42 0.62 1.05
N GLY A 643 -22.45 0.22 0.30
CA GLY A 643 -23.29 -0.92 0.66
C GLY A 643 -22.53 -2.25 0.70
N TYR A 644 -21.66 -2.50 -0.29
CA TYR A 644 -20.82 -3.70 -0.27
C TYR A 644 -19.76 -3.68 0.83
N SER A 645 -19.19 -2.51 1.13
CA SER A 645 -18.20 -2.40 2.22
C SER A 645 -18.87 -2.57 3.60
N GLU A 646 -20.11 -2.14 3.77
CA GLU A 646 -20.90 -2.34 5.00
C GLU A 646 -21.29 -3.82 5.19
N LEU A 647 -21.69 -4.50 4.12
CA LEU A 647 -21.94 -5.94 4.14
C LEU A 647 -20.68 -6.72 4.48
N LEU A 648 -19.55 -6.36 3.89
CA LEU A 648 -18.25 -6.99 4.18
C LEU A 648 -17.83 -6.81 5.65
N GLN A 649 -18.09 -5.66 6.27
CA GLN A 649 -17.82 -5.45 7.70
C GLN A 649 -18.64 -6.38 8.62
N VAL A 650 -19.83 -6.79 8.18
CA VAL A 650 -20.71 -7.68 8.96
C VAL A 650 -20.41 -9.15 8.70
N GLU A 651 -20.02 -9.52 7.46
CA GLU A 651 -19.84 -10.91 7.02
C GLU A 651 -18.43 -11.45 7.26
N LEU A 652 -17.42 -10.59 7.37
CA LEU A 652 -16.04 -11.02 7.57
C LEU A 652 -15.80 -11.35 9.04
N GLU A 653 -15.22 -12.51 9.29
CA GLU A 653 -14.85 -12.96 10.66
C GLU A 653 -13.41 -12.55 11.03
N ASP A 654 -12.57 -12.27 10.03
CA ASP A 654 -11.17 -11.86 10.23
C ASP A 654 -11.08 -10.35 10.57
N PRO A 655 -10.56 -9.98 11.76
CA PRO A 655 -10.42 -8.58 12.18
C PRO A 655 -9.64 -7.70 11.20
N ALA A 656 -8.62 -8.25 10.53
CA ALA A 656 -7.83 -7.49 9.56
C ALA A 656 -8.64 -7.19 8.29
N GLN A 657 -9.46 -8.12 7.83
CA GLN A 657 -10.33 -7.91 6.68
C GLN A 657 -11.50 -6.98 7.01
N GLN A 658 -12.02 -7.02 8.23
CA GLN A 658 -13.01 -6.06 8.73
C GLN A 658 -12.44 -4.63 8.73
N GLU A 659 -11.18 -4.46 9.12
CA GLU A 659 -10.49 -3.16 9.11
C GLU A 659 -10.34 -2.62 7.68
N TYR A 660 -10.04 -3.48 6.69
CA TYR A 660 -10.02 -3.07 5.29
C TYR A 660 -11.41 -2.67 4.77
N ALA A 661 -12.43 -3.44 5.11
CA ALA A 661 -13.81 -3.10 4.74
C ALA A 661 -14.26 -1.78 5.39
N ALA A 662 -13.88 -1.53 6.63
CA ALA A 662 -14.11 -0.28 7.34
C ALA A 662 -13.36 0.90 6.68
N SER A 663 -12.13 0.69 6.23
CA SER A 663 -11.34 1.70 5.51
C SER A 663 -11.96 2.06 4.15
N ILE A 664 -12.44 1.06 3.40
CA ILE A 664 -13.15 1.28 2.12
C ILE A 664 -14.45 2.05 2.37
N HIS A 665 -15.21 1.66 3.40
CA HIS A 665 -16.44 2.33 3.78
C HIS A 665 -16.18 3.81 4.14
N THR A 666 -15.19 4.06 4.99
CA THR A 666 -14.81 5.42 5.42
C THR A 666 -14.36 6.28 4.23
N SER A 667 -13.57 5.72 3.32
CA SER A 667 -13.10 6.43 2.12
C SER A 667 -14.24 6.74 1.15
N GLY A 668 -15.16 5.78 0.97
CA GLY A 668 -16.36 5.95 0.15
C GLY A 668 -17.30 7.01 0.72
N GLN A 669 -17.50 7.02 2.03
CA GLN A 669 -18.30 8.04 2.71
C GLN A 669 -17.69 9.44 2.55
N HIS A 670 -16.38 9.54 2.71
CA HIS A 670 -15.67 10.81 2.50
C HIS A 670 -15.82 11.36 1.08
N LEU A 671 -15.75 10.49 0.06
CA LEU A 671 -15.96 10.91 -1.33
C LEU A 671 -17.40 11.36 -1.59
N LEU A 672 -18.39 10.70 -0.98
CA LEU A 672 -19.79 11.09 -1.05
C LEU A 672 -20.02 12.47 -0.44
N ASP A 673 -19.38 12.76 0.68
CA ASP A 673 -19.45 14.06 1.35
C ASP A 673 -18.87 15.18 0.46
N ILE A 674 -17.74 14.93 -0.21
CA ILE A 674 -17.13 15.87 -1.17
C ILE A 674 -18.09 16.18 -2.33
N VAL A 675 -18.69 15.16 -2.91
CA VAL A 675 -19.65 15.33 -4.02
C VAL A 675 -20.87 16.15 -3.57
N ASN A 676 -21.37 15.89 -2.37
CA ASN A 676 -22.51 16.63 -1.81
C ASN A 676 -22.15 18.10 -1.51
N ASP A 677 -20.96 18.37 -0.94
CA ASP A 677 -20.47 19.72 -0.68
C ASP A 677 -20.33 20.54 -1.97
N LEU A 678 -19.78 19.93 -3.04
CA LEU A 678 -19.65 20.58 -4.35
C LEU A 678 -20.99 20.94 -4.96
N LEU A 679 -22.00 20.08 -4.78
CA LEU A 679 -23.36 20.31 -5.27
C LEU A 679 -24.09 21.38 -4.48
N ASP A 680 -23.95 21.37 -3.15
CA ASP A 680 -24.52 22.40 -2.31
C ASP A 680 -23.93 23.77 -2.68
N LEU A 681 -22.61 23.85 -2.93
CA LEU A 681 -21.98 25.07 -3.41
C LEU A 681 -22.50 25.53 -4.77
N ALA A 682 -22.67 24.60 -5.72
CA ALA A 682 -23.22 24.91 -7.05
C ALA A 682 -24.66 25.39 -6.99
N LYS A 683 -25.47 24.84 -6.05
CA LYS A 683 -26.87 25.31 -5.82
C LYS A 683 -26.89 26.70 -5.21
N ILE A 684 -25.96 27.02 -4.32
CA ILE A 684 -25.80 28.34 -3.72
C ILE A 684 -25.46 29.36 -4.79
N GLU A 685 -24.43 29.09 -5.63
CA GLU A 685 -24.03 29.98 -6.73
C GLU A 685 -25.11 30.23 -7.76
N ALA A 686 -25.99 29.23 -7.98
CA ALA A 686 -27.11 29.36 -8.89
C ALA A 686 -28.34 30.05 -8.26
N GLY A 687 -28.28 30.42 -6.98
CA GLY A 687 -29.42 31.00 -6.24
C GLY A 687 -30.61 30.03 -6.07
N ARG A 688 -30.35 28.70 -6.14
CA ARG A 688 -31.37 27.65 -6.11
C ARG A 688 -31.44 26.89 -4.80
N MET A 689 -30.65 27.26 -3.79
CA MET A 689 -30.74 26.64 -2.48
C MET A 689 -31.91 27.20 -1.70
N GLU A 690 -32.92 26.36 -1.46
CA GLU A 690 -34.07 26.70 -0.63
C GLU A 690 -33.76 26.44 0.83
N LEU A 691 -33.95 27.44 1.67
CA LEU A 691 -33.83 27.30 3.13
C LEU A 691 -35.18 26.84 3.69
N LYS A 692 -35.13 26.01 4.74
CA LYS A 692 -36.30 25.51 5.48
C LYS A 692 -36.23 26.00 6.93
N PRO A 693 -36.58 27.26 7.21
CA PRO A 693 -36.52 27.78 8.55
C PRO A 693 -37.47 27.04 9.48
N ALA A 694 -37.03 26.73 10.67
CA ALA A 694 -37.78 26.11 11.73
C ALA A 694 -37.34 26.70 13.09
N GLU A 695 -38.19 26.62 14.08
CA GLU A 695 -37.84 26.98 15.45
C GLU A 695 -36.93 25.91 16.06
N LEU A 696 -35.79 26.32 16.59
CA LEU A 696 -34.76 25.44 17.10
C LEU A 696 -34.40 25.83 18.54
N GLU A 697 -34.44 24.88 19.45
CA GLU A 697 -34.00 25.07 20.83
C GLU A 697 -32.45 25.04 20.90
N ILE A 698 -31.87 26.14 21.31
CA ILE A 698 -30.39 26.31 21.27
C ILE A 698 -29.69 25.34 22.20
N ALA A 699 -30.20 25.14 23.42
CA ALA A 699 -29.60 24.24 24.39
C ALA A 699 -29.60 22.78 23.89
N ARG A 700 -30.66 22.36 23.27
CA ARG A 700 -30.76 21.03 22.68
C ARG A 700 -29.82 20.85 21.49
N LEU A 701 -29.75 21.83 20.60
CA LEU A 701 -28.79 21.82 19.48
C LEU A 701 -27.36 21.67 19.97
N ALA A 702 -26.96 22.49 20.96
CA ALA A 702 -25.61 22.45 21.51
C ALA A 702 -25.29 21.09 22.19
N ALA A 703 -26.26 20.54 22.93
CA ALA A 703 -26.10 19.22 23.55
C ALA A 703 -25.96 18.10 22.52
N ASP A 704 -26.77 18.12 21.45
CA ASP A 704 -26.70 17.13 20.36
C ASP A 704 -25.35 17.20 19.64
N LEU A 705 -24.86 18.40 19.32
CA LEU A 705 -23.59 18.62 18.63
C LEU A 705 -22.41 18.12 19.46
N ILE A 706 -22.38 18.49 20.73
CA ILE A 706 -21.32 18.05 21.66
C ILE A 706 -21.40 16.54 21.87
N GLY A 707 -22.61 15.97 21.99
CA GLY A 707 -22.81 14.53 22.11
C GLY A 707 -22.22 13.75 20.93
N ALA A 708 -22.48 14.22 19.71
CA ALA A 708 -22.00 13.61 18.47
C ALA A 708 -20.46 13.60 18.36
N HIS A 709 -19.78 14.65 18.86
CA HIS A 709 -18.34 14.80 18.75
C HIS A 709 -17.56 14.28 19.98
N ARG A 710 -18.25 13.90 21.06
CA ARG A 710 -17.62 13.51 22.34
C ARG A 710 -16.69 12.30 22.19
N ALA A 711 -17.13 11.27 21.50
CA ALA A 711 -16.33 10.06 21.29
C ALA A 711 -15.06 10.37 20.50
N HIS A 712 -15.15 11.22 19.48
CA HIS A 712 -14.02 11.61 18.64
C HIS A 712 -13.01 12.45 19.42
N ALA A 713 -13.46 13.40 20.23
CA ALA A 713 -12.59 14.20 21.09
C ALA A 713 -11.92 13.35 22.18
N GLN A 714 -12.68 12.42 22.81
CA GLN A 714 -12.14 11.48 23.80
C GLN A 714 -11.07 10.55 23.21
N GLY A 715 -11.28 10.04 21.99
CA GLY A 715 -10.29 9.23 21.27
C GLY A 715 -8.95 9.95 21.05
N LYS A 716 -8.97 11.29 21.01
CA LYS A 716 -7.78 12.14 20.93
C LYS A 716 -7.35 12.71 22.29
N SER A 717 -7.98 12.32 23.38
CA SER A 717 -7.73 12.87 24.75
C SER A 717 -7.92 14.39 24.85
N LEU A 718 -8.83 14.98 24.05
CA LEU A 718 -9.13 16.40 24.05
C LEU A 718 -10.31 16.69 24.99
N ALA A 719 -10.23 17.80 25.73
CA ALA A 719 -11.35 18.34 26.48
C ALA A 719 -12.36 18.97 25.50
N LEU A 720 -13.60 18.47 25.47
CA LEU A 720 -14.68 19.07 24.68
C LEU A 720 -15.73 19.66 25.62
N THR A 721 -15.82 21.01 25.63
CA THR A 721 -16.70 21.75 26.53
C THR A 721 -17.74 22.54 25.76
N CYS A 722 -18.84 22.83 26.43
CA CYS A 722 -19.90 23.69 25.90
C CYS A 722 -20.31 24.70 26.95
N THR A 723 -20.31 25.96 26.59
CA THR A 723 -20.72 27.07 27.45
C THR A 723 -21.86 27.84 26.80
N LEU A 724 -22.99 27.90 27.47
CA LEU A 724 -24.15 28.68 27.04
C LEU A 724 -24.28 29.89 27.96
N ALA A 725 -24.44 31.07 27.37
CA ALA A 725 -24.68 32.28 28.16
C ALA A 725 -26.09 32.28 28.75
N ASP A 726 -26.25 32.91 29.93
CA ASP A 726 -27.54 32.89 30.66
C ASP A 726 -28.62 33.73 30.00
N ASP A 727 -28.28 34.65 29.09
CA ASP A 727 -29.14 35.60 28.41
C ASP A 727 -29.61 35.17 27.01
N LEU A 728 -29.43 33.85 26.67
CA LEU A 728 -29.78 33.32 25.38
C LEU A 728 -31.33 33.23 25.21
N PRO A 729 -31.84 33.53 24.03
CA PRO A 729 -33.25 33.22 23.71
C PRO A 729 -33.49 31.73 23.72
N ALA A 730 -34.64 31.28 24.16
CA ALA A 730 -34.94 29.84 24.23
C ALA A 730 -34.98 29.19 22.84
N GLN A 731 -35.33 29.95 21.80
CA GLN A 731 -35.49 29.46 20.44
C GLN A 731 -34.78 30.39 19.44
N LEU A 732 -34.28 29.80 18.38
CA LEU A 732 -33.70 30.44 17.20
C LEU A 732 -34.48 30.00 15.97
N THR A 733 -34.94 30.94 15.16
CA THR A 733 -35.59 30.61 13.88
C THR A 733 -34.53 30.60 12.79
N THR A 734 -34.21 29.43 12.29
CA THR A 734 -33.19 29.24 11.22
C THR A 734 -33.42 27.89 10.56
N ASP A 735 -32.65 27.55 9.54
CA ASP A 735 -32.63 26.17 8.98
C ASP A 735 -31.76 25.27 9.87
N PRO A 736 -32.36 24.30 10.61
CA PRO A 736 -31.64 23.46 11.55
C PRO A 736 -30.58 22.58 10.90
N GLN A 737 -30.84 22.15 9.67
CA GLN A 737 -29.94 21.26 8.95
C GLN A 737 -28.72 22.03 8.49
N ARG A 738 -28.89 23.21 7.95
CA ARG A 738 -27.77 24.05 7.48
C ARG A 738 -26.94 24.61 8.65
N LEU A 739 -27.60 25.00 9.73
CA LEU A 739 -26.88 25.41 10.94
C LEU A 739 -26.04 24.26 11.52
N ARG A 740 -26.60 23.04 11.62
CA ARG A 740 -25.83 21.85 12.05
C ARG A 740 -24.67 21.57 11.11
N GLN A 741 -24.85 21.72 9.80
CA GLN A 741 -23.80 21.53 8.80
C GLN A 741 -22.62 22.48 9.01
N ILE A 742 -22.88 23.76 9.27
CA ILE A 742 -21.83 24.75 9.57
C ILE A 742 -21.08 24.36 10.85
N ILE A 743 -21.81 24.17 11.97
CA ILE A 743 -21.17 23.95 13.28
C ILE A 743 -20.42 22.61 13.30
N ASN A 744 -20.96 21.54 12.69
CA ASN A 744 -20.27 20.25 12.56
C ASN A 744 -18.97 20.40 11.77
N ASN A 745 -18.94 21.18 10.71
CA ASN A 745 -17.72 21.43 9.95
C ASN A 745 -16.67 22.14 10.80
N LEU A 746 -17.08 23.14 11.58
CA LEU A 746 -16.15 23.87 12.46
C LEU A 746 -15.65 23.01 13.61
N LEU A 747 -16.52 22.22 14.28
CA LEU A 747 -16.14 21.31 15.37
C LEU A 747 -15.22 20.18 14.86
N ASN A 748 -15.54 19.60 13.69
CA ASN A 748 -14.68 18.58 13.07
C ASN A 748 -13.28 19.14 12.79
N ASN A 749 -13.17 20.37 12.26
CA ASN A 749 -11.89 21.00 12.02
C ASN A 749 -11.15 21.29 13.33
N ALA A 750 -11.82 21.83 14.34
CA ALA A 750 -11.24 22.10 15.65
C ALA A 750 -10.66 20.82 16.30
N ILE A 751 -11.43 19.71 16.33
CA ILE A 751 -10.98 18.44 16.88
C ILE A 751 -9.88 17.81 16.00
N LYS A 752 -9.98 17.94 14.68
CA LYS A 752 -9.02 17.41 13.73
C LYS A 752 -7.63 18.00 13.93
N PHE A 753 -7.54 19.33 14.03
CA PHE A 753 -6.27 20.06 14.07
C PHE A 753 -5.71 20.27 15.49
N THR A 754 -6.48 20.02 16.53
CA THR A 754 -5.99 20.07 17.90
C THR A 754 -5.35 18.74 18.29
N GLN A 755 -4.11 18.80 18.80
CA GLN A 755 -3.40 17.61 19.29
C GLN A 755 -3.44 17.49 20.81
N ASN A 756 -3.35 18.59 21.51
CA ASN A 756 -3.37 18.65 22.96
C ASN A 756 -4.23 19.84 23.42
N GLY A 757 -4.89 19.71 24.56
CA GLY A 757 -5.72 20.76 25.12
C GLY A 757 -7.22 20.49 24.93
N GLY A 758 -7.97 21.39 24.29
CA GLY A 758 -9.41 21.22 24.18
C GLY A 758 -10.05 22.05 23.08
N VAL A 759 -11.32 21.74 22.87
CA VAL A 759 -12.23 22.47 21.98
C VAL A 759 -13.44 22.92 22.79
N GLU A 760 -13.81 24.17 22.65
CA GLU A 760 -14.96 24.75 23.31
C GLU A 760 -15.96 25.28 22.29
N LEU A 761 -17.22 24.91 22.44
CA LEU A 761 -18.37 25.55 21.80
C LEU A 761 -18.99 26.51 22.79
N LYS A 762 -18.90 27.82 22.53
CA LYS A 762 -19.54 28.85 23.34
C LYS A 762 -20.64 29.53 22.56
N VAL A 763 -21.84 29.57 23.13
CA VAL A 763 -22.96 30.29 22.51
C VAL A 763 -23.27 31.50 23.36
N ARG A 764 -23.26 32.69 22.76
CA ARG A 764 -23.51 33.96 23.44
C ARG A 764 -24.39 34.88 22.59
N ARG A 765 -24.99 35.86 23.24
CA ARG A 765 -25.70 36.93 22.55
C ARG A 765 -24.73 37.87 21.83
N PHE A 766 -25.06 38.30 20.65
CA PHE A 766 -24.29 39.23 19.85
C PHE A 766 -25.19 40.22 19.14
N GLY A 767 -25.31 41.43 19.69
CA GLY A 767 -26.25 42.46 19.28
C GLY A 767 -27.70 41.92 19.37
N GLU A 768 -28.45 42.01 18.30
CA GLU A 768 -29.81 41.41 18.20
C GLU A 768 -29.81 39.96 17.77
N GLY A 769 -28.61 39.35 17.58
CA GLY A 769 -28.38 37.98 17.12
C GLY A 769 -27.69 37.09 18.15
N LEU A 770 -27.21 35.95 17.65
CA LEU A 770 -26.41 34.99 18.42
C LEU A 770 -25.07 34.82 17.76
N ALA A 771 -24.03 34.55 18.59
CA ALA A 771 -22.73 34.11 18.13
C ALA A 771 -22.43 32.70 18.68
N PHE A 772 -21.99 31.81 17.78
CA PHE A 772 -21.46 30.50 18.08
C PHE A 772 -19.94 30.58 17.90
N ASP A 773 -19.22 30.62 19.00
CA ASP A 773 -17.75 30.64 19.00
C ASP A 773 -17.25 29.20 19.17
N ILE A 774 -16.49 28.70 18.22
CA ILE A 774 -15.83 27.42 18.30
C ILE A 774 -14.33 27.69 18.44
N SER A 775 -13.82 27.47 19.66
CA SER A 775 -12.44 27.75 20.02
C SER A 775 -11.67 26.45 20.15
N ASP A 776 -10.48 26.42 19.60
CA ASP A 776 -9.56 25.32 19.69
C ASP A 776 -8.19 25.75 20.20
N SER A 777 -7.45 24.86 20.84
CA SER A 777 -6.07 25.04 21.26
C SER A 777 -5.07 24.42 20.28
N GLY A 778 -5.39 24.44 19.01
CA GLY A 778 -4.58 23.87 17.94
C GLY A 778 -3.40 24.75 17.52
N PRO A 779 -2.79 24.49 16.37
CA PRO A 779 -1.59 25.19 15.90
C PRO A 779 -1.82 26.66 15.52
N GLY A 780 -3.09 27.08 15.40
CA GLY A 780 -3.45 28.42 14.94
C GLY A 780 -3.22 28.63 13.44
N ILE A 781 -3.65 29.76 12.93
CA ILE A 781 -3.67 30.13 11.51
C ILE A 781 -2.91 31.43 11.32
N PRO A 782 -1.88 31.50 10.46
CA PRO A 782 -1.16 32.74 10.17
C PRO A 782 -2.09 33.84 9.65
N PRO A 783 -1.85 35.12 9.99
CA PRO A 783 -2.71 36.23 9.59
C PRO A 783 -2.96 36.31 8.09
N GLU A 784 -1.93 36.04 7.27
CA GLU A 784 -2.00 36.05 5.79
C GLU A 784 -2.85 34.94 5.21
N ALA A 785 -3.15 33.92 6.00
CA ALA A 785 -3.93 32.77 5.59
C ALA A 785 -5.38 32.79 6.07
N GLN A 786 -5.74 33.66 7.00
CA GLN A 786 -7.08 33.66 7.65
C GLN A 786 -8.22 33.97 6.69
N ASP A 787 -8.00 34.80 5.67
CA ASP A 787 -8.99 35.01 4.62
C ASP A 787 -8.98 33.88 3.58
N ALA A 788 -7.80 33.37 3.30
CA ALA A 788 -7.56 32.38 2.27
C ALA A 788 -8.11 30.97 2.60
N ILE A 789 -8.28 30.64 3.89
CA ILE A 789 -8.88 29.36 4.31
C ILE A 789 -10.36 29.21 3.91
N PHE A 790 -11.02 30.30 3.56
CA PHE A 790 -12.39 30.31 3.06
C PHE A 790 -12.49 30.26 1.54
N GLU A 791 -11.36 30.27 0.80
CA GLU A 791 -11.35 30.09 -0.64
C GLU A 791 -11.57 28.61 -1.00
N LYS A 792 -12.26 28.38 -2.11
CA LYS A 792 -12.59 27.03 -2.60
C LYS A 792 -11.32 26.27 -2.97
N PHE A 793 -11.22 25.00 -2.54
CA PHE A 793 -10.10 24.10 -2.83
C PHE A 793 -8.75 24.53 -2.25
N ARG A 794 -8.70 25.50 -1.35
CA ARG A 794 -7.46 25.97 -0.76
C ARG A 794 -7.13 25.23 0.54
N GLN A 795 -5.89 24.79 0.66
CA GLN A 795 -5.33 24.12 1.83
C GLN A 795 -4.00 24.79 2.19
N LEU A 796 -3.63 24.79 3.48
CA LEU A 796 -2.39 25.38 3.96
C LEU A 796 -1.29 24.32 3.96
N ASP A 797 -0.49 24.23 2.88
CA ASP A 797 0.52 23.18 2.63
C ASP A 797 1.70 23.16 3.61
N GLN A 798 1.91 24.20 4.44
CA GLN A 798 3.12 24.36 5.24
C GLN A 798 3.06 23.85 6.69
N PHE A 799 1.89 23.42 7.20
CA PHE A 799 1.72 23.05 8.62
C PHE A 799 1.06 21.69 8.86
N ILE A 800 0.87 20.86 7.85
CA ILE A 800 0.14 19.60 7.99
C ILE A 800 1.08 18.43 7.69
N THR A 801 1.42 17.67 8.73
CA THR A 801 1.94 16.30 8.59
C THR A 801 0.98 15.47 7.74
N ARG A 802 1.52 14.54 6.94
CA ARG A 802 0.85 13.76 5.87
C ARG A 802 -0.46 13.02 6.26
N ASP A 803 -0.85 13.03 7.53
CA ASP A 803 -1.97 12.24 8.06
C ASP A 803 -3.33 12.98 8.15
N HIS A 804 -3.42 14.26 7.72
CA HIS A 804 -4.63 15.05 7.94
C HIS A 804 -5.17 15.73 6.67
N GLY A 805 -5.37 14.99 5.58
CA GLY A 805 -5.98 15.48 4.35
C GLY A 805 -7.40 16.05 4.53
N GLY A 806 -7.76 17.06 3.76
CA GLY A 806 -9.10 17.64 3.72
C GLY A 806 -9.44 18.07 2.28
N THR A 807 -10.69 18.45 1.99
CA THR A 807 -11.16 18.81 0.64
C THR A 807 -10.90 20.27 0.26
N GLY A 808 -10.70 21.15 1.25
CA GLY A 808 -10.65 22.58 1.07
C GLY A 808 -12.00 23.20 0.68
N LEU A 809 -13.11 22.46 0.78
CA LEU A 809 -14.47 22.94 0.46
C LEU A 809 -15.27 23.28 1.71
N GLY A 810 -15.02 22.61 2.84
CA GLY A 810 -15.85 22.71 4.02
C GLY A 810 -15.97 24.12 4.59
N LEU A 811 -14.88 24.85 4.77
CA LEU A 811 -14.93 26.23 5.29
C LEU A 811 -15.53 27.21 4.28
N ALA A 812 -15.28 27.02 2.98
CA ALA A 812 -15.92 27.81 1.93
C ALA A 812 -17.43 27.61 1.93
N LEU A 813 -17.90 26.35 2.00
CA LEU A 813 -19.33 26.02 2.09
C LEU A 813 -19.95 26.56 3.38
N ALA A 814 -19.24 26.45 4.52
CA ALA A 814 -19.73 26.98 5.81
C ALA A 814 -19.94 28.48 5.74
N ARG A 815 -19.06 29.24 5.09
CA ARG A 815 -19.20 30.70 4.90
C ARG A 815 -20.37 31.04 3.99
N GLU A 816 -20.51 30.34 2.88
CA GLU A 816 -21.64 30.57 1.97
C GLU A 816 -23.00 30.23 2.63
N LEU A 817 -23.05 29.14 3.41
CA LEU A 817 -24.24 28.77 4.18
C LEU A 817 -24.54 29.81 5.28
N ALA A 818 -23.51 30.33 5.96
CA ALA A 818 -23.66 31.40 6.96
C ALA A 818 -24.28 32.65 6.33
N HIS A 819 -23.83 33.08 5.16
CA HIS A 819 -24.42 34.20 4.42
C HIS A 819 -25.87 33.94 4.01
N LEU A 820 -26.17 32.72 3.55
CA LEU A 820 -27.57 32.35 3.21
C LEU A 820 -28.49 32.38 4.42
N LEU A 821 -27.98 32.00 5.60
CA LEU A 821 -28.75 32.10 6.85
C LEU A 821 -28.89 33.53 7.39
N GLY A 822 -28.34 34.54 6.68
CA GLY A 822 -28.36 35.93 7.07
C GLY A 822 -27.33 36.32 8.12
N GLY A 823 -26.30 35.46 8.30
CA GLY A 823 -25.20 35.65 9.24
C GLY A 823 -23.84 35.83 8.59
N GLU A 824 -22.82 35.78 9.39
CA GLU A 824 -21.40 35.88 8.96
C GLU A 824 -20.54 34.88 9.70
N LEU A 825 -19.53 34.35 9.02
CA LEU A 825 -18.52 33.45 9.60
C LEU A 825 -17.14 34.12 9.51
N SER A 826 -16.53 34.33 10.68
CA SER A 826 -15.21 34.94 10.82
C SER A 826 -14.27 34.04 11.62
N VAL A 827 -12.96 34.34 11.57
CA VAL A 827 -11.92 33.64 12.34
C VAL A 827 -11.00 34.65 13.04
N ALA A 828 -10.65 34.34 14.25
CA ALA A 828 -9.59 35.00 14.99
C ALA A 828 -8.59 33.95 15.48
N SER A 829 -7.35 34.02 15.03
CA SER A 829 -6.35 33.01 15.33
C SER A 829 -4.95 33.57 15.48
N ARG A 830 -4.14 32.91 16.32
CA ARG A 830 -2.71 33.17 16.47
C ARG A 830 -1.95 31.87 16.41
N VAL A 831 -0.87 31.86 15.65
CA VAL A 831 -0.02 30.66 15.51
C VAL A 831 0.51 30.24 16.89
N GLY A 832 0.27 28.98 17.25
CA GLY A 832 0.66 28.39 18.53
C GLY A 832 -0.32 28.61 19.69
N GLU A 833 -1.34 29.47 19.55
CA GLU A 833 -2.34 29.77 20.60
C GLU A 833 -3.72 29.15 20.29
N GLY A 834 -3.95 28.67 19.04
CA GLY A 834 -5.21 28.12 18.60
C GLY A 834 -6.03 29.08 17.73
N SER A 835 -7.28 28.69 17.46
CA SER A 835 -8.21 29.47 16.63
C SER A 835 -9.59 29.56 17.28
N THR A 836 -10.29 30.63 16.99
CA THR A 836 -11.71 30.80 17.31
C THR A 836 -12.46 31.18 16.05
N PHE A 837 -13.35 30.29 15.63
CA PHE A 837 -14.31 30.57 14.55
C PHE A 837 -15.60 31.07 15.16
N THR A 838 -16.05 32.21 14.69
CA THR A 838 -17.30 32.86 15.17
C THR A 838 -18.33 32.90 14.06
N LEU A 839 -19.42 32.18 14.25
CA LEU A 839 -20.61 32.23 13.41
C LEU A 839 -21.64 33.15 14.07
N THR A 840 -22.03 34.24 13.41
CA THR A 840 -23.08 35.13 13.87
C THR A 840 -24.37 34.88 13.08
N LEU A 841 -25.50 34.86 13.76
CA LEU A 841 -26.81 34.66 13.13
C LEU A 841 -27.84 35.60 13.75
N PRO A 842 -28.81 36.16 12.99
CA PRO A 842 -29.93 36.90 13.54
C PRO A 842 -30.91 35.96 14.29
N VAL A 843 -31.51 36.39 15.37
CA VAL A 843 -32.52 35.61 16.13
C VAL A 843 -33.80 35.39 15.33
N ALA A 844 -34.25 36.38 14.56
CA ALA A 844 -35.30 36.19 13.57
C ALA A 844 -34.66 35.74 12.24
N GLY A 845 -35.14 34.64 11.69
CA GLY A 845 -34.61 34.05 10.47
C GLY A 845 -34.44 35.05 9.31
N PRO A 846 -33.71 34.67 8.26
CA PRO A 846 -33.42 35.54 7.13
C PRO A 846 -34.74 36.08 6.55
N SER A 847 -34.87 37.43 6.54
CA SER A 847 -35.98 38.08 5.84
C SER A 847 -35.91 37.69 4.35
N THR A 848 -36.85 36.92 3.87
CA THR A 848 -37.05 36.70 2.45
C THR A 848 -37.09 38.04 1.75
N PRO A 849 -36.24 38.34 0.77
CA PRO A 849 -36.43 39.50 -0.06
C PRO A 849 -37.76 39.29 -0.79
N SER A 850 -38.73 40.13 -0.52
CA SER A 850 -39.96 40.20 -1.34
C SER A 850 -39.56 40.45 -2.78
N THR A 851 -39.98 39.50 -3.66
CA THR A 851 -39.93 39.48 -5.12
C THR A 851 -39.80 40.82 -5.80
#